data_6c796ee33601659da14229090ee73927
#
_entry.id   6c796ee33601659da14229090ee73927
#
_cell.length_a   1.000
_cell.length_b   1.000
_cell.length_c   1.000
_cell.angle_alpha   90.00
_cell.angle_beta   90.00
_cell.angle_gamma   90.00
#
_symmetry.space_group_name_H-M   'P 1'
#
loop_
_entity.id
_entity.type
_entity.pdbx_description
1 polymer ?
#
loop_
_entity_poly.entity_id
_entity_poly.type
_entity_poly.pdbx_seq_one_letter_code
_entity_poly.pdbx_strand_id
1 'polypeptide(L)'
;MIARLGRWCFVHRRATLATWLLALVGIGLVTAGVGSRYSSQFEIPASESASGFELLEEEFPGQGAGRQGGSIVFQAEQGVTDPEVQAAMSALFDEVNTIFGVDVVSPYDPAAIGQIDPTGSIAYAQVNLSGDLDQVEMAEVGSEIADLLPSIDGLTVEIGGQALAEFEPPKSELIGLGFAVIVLILAFGSVLAMGLPIGVALFGVGVGISVVGLLSHLTTVPDFATTLGAMIGLAVGIDYALFIVTRYRENLHEGQDFEQATFSAMDTAGRAVVFAGITVVVSLLGMLLMGLAFVSGLGIGAATTVAVTMLASVTLLPALLGFAQHRVEVTRWRGIIAAGFLALALFGAGLSVDPLLVGVPLAVVTLLAGFVLKPLRRELPPRRRKPASATLPYKWSRVVQHHPWLALGAGLVVLGVLAAPVLSLRMGFADEGNAAPDTTTRKAYDLLAEGFGPGFNGPFVVVVDLADPSAFAAVPALGEAIAADPGVRFVSPAFPDDPTAPDAAILQVIPTSAPQDQETVDTVNRLRDTVIPAAVASTGLTAYLTGSTAASIDFTSYISDRLPVFIGVVLLLSFVLLMMVFRSLLVPLKAVLMNVISIAAAYGVVVAIFQWGWLSSLFGVQPAPVEPFAPMMMFAIVFGLSMDYEVFLLSRVKEEFDRTGDARASVADGLAATAQVITAAAAIMIVVFGAFLLEDERVIKLFGVGLAVAVLLDATLVRLLLVPATMELLGARNWWLPRWLDRILPSLNVEGPAHANAAPGTAPGTAPGTAPGTVGWPAAPAAGDPDTDPDDLRERELV
;
A
#
# COMPACT_ATOMS: atom_id res chain seq x y z
N MET A 1 -20.05 20.57 10.89
CA MET A 1 -20.78 19.74 9.90
C MET A 1 -20.60 18.26 10.23
N ILE A 2 -19.39 17.75 10.36
CA ILE A 2 -19.06 16.34 10.61
C ILE A 2 -19.71 15.80 11.91
N ALA A 3 -19.62 16.53 13.02
CA ALA A 3 -20.26 16.15 14.28
C ALA A 3 -21.79 16.01 14.17
N ARG A 4 -22.44 16.89 13.39
CA ARG A 4 -23.90 16.80 13.12
C ARG A 4 -24.24 15.57 12.27
N LEU A 5 -23.39 15.26 11.27
CA LEU A 5 -23.52 14.06 10.44
C LEU A 5 -23.38 12.80 11.31
N GLY A 6 -22.33 12.72 12.13
CA GLY A 6 -22.13 11.59 13.02
C GLY A 6 -23.27 11.39 14.01
N ARG A 7 -23.78 12.49 14.60
CA ARG A 7 -24.97 12.45 15.48
C ARG A 7 -26.21 11.96 14.72
N TRP A 8 -26.41 12.43 13.49
CA TRP A 8 -27.52 11.98 12.66
C TRP A 8 -27.43 10.47 12.37
N CYS A 9 -26.23 9.97 11.99
CA CYS A 9 -25.99 8.55 11.76
C CYS A 9 -26.22 7.71 13.03
N PHE A 10 -25.83 8.22 14.20
CA PHE A 10 -26.04 7.58 15.49
C PHE A 10 -27.54 7.42 15.81
N VAL A 11 -28.31 8.49 15.63
CA VAL A 11 -29.76 8.49 15.85
C VAL A 11 -30.48 7.60 14.83
N HIS A 12 -30.12 7.73 13.53
CA HIS A 12 -30.73 6.98 12.43
C HIS A 12 -29.94 5.70 12.08
N ARG A 13 -29.35 5.04 13.09
CA ARG A 13 -28.43 3.91 12.94
C ARG A 13 -28.93 2.77 12.05
N ARG A 14 -30.27 2.49 12.07
CA ARG A 14 -30.87 1.44 11.20
C ARG A 14 -30.84 1.85 9.73
N ALA A 15 -31.20 3.09 9.44
CA ALA A 15 -31.16 3.61 8.07
C ALA A 15 -29.72 3.66 7.54
N THR A 16 -28.78 4.18 8.34
CA THR A 16 -27.36 4.24 7.94
C THR A 16 -26.80 2.85 7.68
N LEU A 17 -27.03 1.88 8.56
CA LEU A 17 -26.58 0.50 8.36
C LEU A 17 -27.23 -0.13 7.11
N ALA A 18 -28.55 0.07 6.92
CA ALA A 18 -29.25 -0.42 5.73
C ALA A 18 -28.69 0.21 4.44
N THR A 19 -28.36 1.50 4.44
CA THR A 19 -27.73 2.17 3.29
C THR A 19 -26.38 1.55 2.96
N TRP A 20 -25.51 1.30 3.95
CA TRP A 20 -24.21 0.66 3.74
C TRP A 20 -24.34 -0.80 3.28
N LEU A 21 -25.28 -1.57 3.82
CA LEU A 21 -25.58 -2.92 3.34
C LEU A 21 -26.11 -2.91 1.91
N LEU A 22 -27.01 -1.98 1.59
CA LEU A 22 -27.51 -1.81 0.23
C LEU A 22 -26.39 -1.36 -0.73
N ALA A 23 -25.48 -0.49 -0.29
CA ALA A 23 -24.33 -0.09 -1.08
C ALA A 23 -23.41 -1.30 -1.35
N LEU A 24 -23.06 -2.06 -0.31
CA LEU A 24 -22.17 -3.22 -0.44
C LEU A 24 -22.78 -4.30 -1.37
N VAL A 25 -24.03 -4.67 -1.12
CA VAL A 25 -24.69 -5.71 -1.92
C VAL A 25 -25.10 -5.16 -3.30
N GLY A 26 -25.65 -3.96 -3.36
CA GLY A 26 -26.16 -3.38 -4.61
C GLY A 26 -25.05 -3.06 -5.59
N ILE A 27 -23.99 -2.36 -5.14
CA ILE A 27 -22.84 -2.05 -5.99
C ILE A 27 -22.10 -3.35 -6.34
N GLY A 28 -21.90 -4.25 -5.35
CA GLY A 28 -21.26 -5.54 -5.59
C GLY A 28 -22.00 -6.40 -6.62
N LEU A 29 -23.34 -6.46 -6.57
CA LEU A 29 -24.13 -7.19 -7.59
C LEU A 29 -24.05 -6.52 -8.97
N VAL A 30 -24.04 -5.19 -9.03
CA VAL A 30 -23.86 -4.48 -10.30
C VAL A 30 -22.48 -4.78 -10.88
N THR A 31 -21.40 -4.70 -10.06
CA THR A 31 -20.05 -5.02 -10.50
C THR A 31 -19.93 -6.48 -10.95
N ALA A 32 -20.51 -7.42 -10.22
CA ALA A 32 -20.53 -8.84 -10.60
C ALA A 32 -21.34 -9.10 -11.88
N GLY A 33 -22.40 -8.33 -12.14
CA GLY A 33 -23.25 -8.48 -13.32
C GLY A 33 -22.70 -7.83 -14.58
N VAL A 34 -21.97 -6.71 -14.44
CA VAL A 34 -21.35 -5.98 -15.55
C VAL A 34 -19.93 -6.51 -15.84
N GLY A 35 -19.31 -7.13 -14.83
CA GLY A 35 -17.89 -7.47 -14.81
C GLY A 35 -17.02 -6.28 -14.43
N SER A 36 -15.73 -6.48 -14.38
CA SER A 36 -14.70 -5.44 -14.30
C SER A 36 -13.81 -5.50 -15.54
N ARG A 37 -13.28 -4.35 -15.96
CA ARG A 37 -12.37 -4.24 -17.10
C ARG A 37 -11.02 -3.73 -16.62
N TYR A 38 -10.33 -4.57 -15.85
CA TYR A 38 -8.97 -4.26 -15.47
C TYR A 38 -8.04 -4.42 -16.68
N SER A 39 -6.91 -3.72 -16.66
CA SER A 39 -5.91 -3.80 -17.70
C SER A 39 -4.57 -4.18 -17.11
N SER A 40 -4.03 -5.30 -17.52
CA SER A 40 -2.66 -5.71 -17.18
C SER A 40 -1.61 -5.08 -18.09
N GLN A 41 -2.04 -4.39 -19.17
CA GLN A 41 -1.12 -3.79 -20.12
C GLN A 41 -0.50 -2.50 -19.56
N PHE A 42 0.83 -2.44 -19.63
CA PHE A 42 1.57 -1.22 -19.38
C PHE A 42 1.46 -0.30 -20.58
N GLU A 43 0.93 0.89 -20.36
CA GLU A 43 0.98 1.94 -21.38
C GLU A 43 2.43 2.37 -21.57
N ILE A 44 2.92 2.26 -22.79
CA ILE A 44 4.25 2.71 -23.13
C ILE A 44 4.20 4.22 -23.34
N PRO A 45 5.02 5.01 -22.61
CA PRO A 45 5.04 6.46 -22.81
C PRO A 45 5.47 6.79 -24.24
N ALA A 46 5.13 7.98 -24.69
CA ALA A 46 5.61 8.48 -25.98
C ALA A 46 7.16 8.43 -26.01
N SER A 47 7.69 7.45 -26.73
CA SER A 47 9.11 7.09 -26.76
C SER A 47 9.43 6.40 -28.09
N GLU A 48 10.70 6.08 -28.31
CA GLU A 48 11.13 5.33 -29.49
C GLU A 48 10.48 3.94 -29.54
N SER A 49 10.40 3.24 -28.37
CA SER A 49 9.71 1.95 -28.31
C SER A 49 8.24 2.05 -28.68
N ALA A 50 7.55 3.12 -28.29
CA ALA A 50 6.15 3.32 -28.64
C ALA A 50 5.98 3.47 -30.16
N SER A 51 6.83 4.27 -30.81
CA SER A 51 6.80 4.42 -32.29
C SER A 51 7.12 3.10 -33.00
N GLY A 52 8.07 2.32 -32.45
CA GLY A 52 8.38 0.99 -32.98
C GLY A 52 7.21 0.01 -32.85
N PHE A 53 6.49 0.04 -31.73
CA PHE A 53 5.30 -0.82 -31.55
C PHE A 53 4.11 -0.38 -32.40
N GLU A 54 3.92 0.93 -32.62
CA GLU A 54 2.88 1.45 -33.52
C GLU A 54 3.13 0.94 -34.94
N LEU A 55 4.35 1.05 -35.45
CA LEU A 55 4.74 0.53 -36.76
C LEU A 55 4.62 -1.01 -36.83
N LEU A 56 4.99 -1.71 -35.75
CA LEU A 56 4.88 -3.17 -35.68
C LEU A 56 3.41 -3.64 -35.72
N GLU A 57 2.50 -2.91 -35.11
CA GLU A 57 1.07 -3.23 -35.12
C GLU A 57 0.43 -2.92 -36.47
N GLU A 58 0.89 -1.86 -37.16
CA GLU A 58 0.40 -1.46 -38.48
C GLU A 58 0.84 -2.43 -39.55
N GLU A 59 2.13 -2.78 -39.64
CA GLU A 59 2.72 -3.54 -40.76
C GLU A 59 2.82 -5.05 -40.45
N PHE A 60 2.84 -5.44 -39.18
CA PHE A 60 2.91 -6.86 -38.77
C PHE A 60 1.75 -7.22 -37.84
N PRO A 61 0.50 -7.29 -38.36
CA PRO A 61 -0.66 -7.59 -37.54
C PRO A 61 -0.51 -8.90 -36.74
N GLY A 62 -0.68 -8.81 -35.44
CA GLY A 62 -0.53 -9.93 -34.49
C GLY A 62 0.88 -10.17 -33.97
N GLN A 63 1.85 -9.29 -34.24
CA GLN A 63 3.19 -9.31 -33.65
C GLN A 63 3.45 -8.10 -32.72
N GLY A 64 2.43 -7.27 -32.46
CA GLY A 64 2.51 -6.06 -31.65
C GLY A 64 2.65 -6.31 -30.14
N ALA A 65 2.76 -5.21 -29.37
CA ALA A 65 2.98 -5.20 -27.93
C ALA A 65 1.93 -5.91 -27.06
N GLY A 66 0.81 -6.29 -27.65
CA GLY A 66 -0.32 -6.90 -26.91
C GLY A 66 -0.30 -8.43 -26.88
N ARG A 67 0.70 -9.08 -27.44
CA ARG A 67 0.78 -10.54 -27.44
C ARG A 67 1.21 -11.05 -26.06
N GLN A 68 0.28 -11.66 -25.35
CA GLN A 68 0.56 -12.38 -24.13
C GLN A 68 0.83 -13.84 -24.46
N GLY A 69 1.81 -14.44 -23.79
CA GLY A 69 2.15 -15.82 -24.05
C GLY A 69 3.25 -16.29 -23.12
N GLY A 70 3.70 -17.48 -23.38
CA GLY A 70 4.78 -18.11 -22.63
C GLY A 70 5.55 -19.08 -23.52
N SER A 71 6.24 -19.99 -22.87
CA SER A 71 6.99 -21.04 -23.53
C SER A 71 6.91 -22.36 -22.77
N ILE A 72 6.91 -23.45 -23.46
CA ILE A 72 7.16 -24.77 -22.88
C ILE A 72 8.62 -25.10 -23.20
N VAL A 73 9.47 -25.05 -22.17
CA VAL A 73 10.92 -25.25 -22.28
C VAL A 73 11.25 -26.66 -21.81
N PHE A 74 12.04 -27.37 -22.56
CA PHE A 74 12.41 -28.74 -22.20
C PHE A 74 13.89 -29.03 -22.47
N GLN A 75 14.45 -29.87 -21.58
CA GLN A 75 15.80 -30.36 -21.65
C GLN A 75 15.76 -31.89 -21.66
N ALA A 76 16.51 -32.50 -22.57
CA ALA A 76 16.60 -33.94 -22.69
C ALA A 76 18.06 -34.40 -22.67
N GLU A 77 18.42 -35.32 -21.75
CA GLU A 77 19.77 -35.89 -21.68
C GLU A 77 20.13 -36.68 -22.95
N GLN A 78 19.15 -37.33 -23.61
CA GLN A 78 19.28 -38.05 -24.86
C GLN A 78 19.24 -37.15 -26.10
N GLY A 79 19.01 -35.86 -25.90
CA GLY A 79 18.80 -34.85 -26.93
C GLY A 79 17.33 -34.65 -27.30
N VAL A 80 16.97 -33.41 -27.60
CA VAL A 80 15.56 -33.02 -27.90
C VAL A 80 15.05 -33.58 -29.24
N THR A 81 15.94 -34.05 -30.11
CA THR A 81 15.60 -34.69 -31.39
C THR A 81 15.52 -36.21 -31.27
N ASP A 82 15.70 -36.80 -30.11
CA ASP A 82 15.47 -38.22 -29.86
C ASP A 82 14.02 -38.56 -30.21
N PRO A 83 13.76 -39.68 -30.97
CA PRO A 83 12.43 -40.02 -31.42
C PRO A 83 11.36 -40.19 -30.32
N GLU A 84 11.75 -40.67 -29.15
CA GLU A 84 10.83 -40.83 -27.99
C GLU A 84 10.46 -39.45 -27.42
N VAL A 85 11.46 -38.56 -27.24
CA VAL A 85 11.25 -37.19 -26.78
C VAL A 85 10.42 -36.41 -27.79
N GLN A 86 10.78 -36.49 -29.07
CA GLN A 86 10.05 -35.78 -30.12
C GLN A 86 8.58 -36.24 -30.20
N ALA A 87 8.32 -37.55 -30.11
CA ALA A 87 6.95 -38.08 -30.15
C ALA A 87 6.13 -37.61 -28.93
N ALA A 88 6.71 -37.63 -27.74
CA ALA A 88 6.03 -37.20 -26.51
C ALA A 88 5.75 -35.70 -26.52
N MET A 89 6.74 -34.89 -26.91
CA MET A 89 6.56 -33.45 -26.95
C MET A 89 5.60 -33.01 -28.02
N SER A 90 5.63 -33.67 -29.22
CA SER A 90 4.65 -33.38 -30.25
C SER A 90 3.23 -33.73 -29.83
N ALA A 91 3.04 -34.84 -29.12
CA ALA A 91 1.73 -35.19 -28.52
C ALA A 91 1.26 -34.15 -27.49
N LEU A 92 2.17 -33.66 -26.64
CA LEU A 92 1.88 -32.56 -25.70
C LEU A 92 1.44 -31.30 -26.45
N PHE A 93 2.18 -30.88 -27.48
CA PHE A 93 1.83 -29.65 -28.22
C PHE A 93 0.49 -29.79 -28.97
N ASP A 94 0.19 -30.97 -29.50
CA ASP A 94 -1.10 -31.25 -30.12
C ASP A 94 -2.24 -31.15 -29.10
N GLU A 95 -2.05 -31.66 -27.88
CA GLU A 95 -3.03 -31.61 -26.81
C GLU A 95 -3.22 -30.18 -26.29
N VAL A 96 -2.12 -29.43 -26.05
CA VAL A 96 -2.16 -28.04 -25.64
C VAL A 96 -2.87 -27.16 -26.69
N ASN A 97 -2.69 -27.40 -27.95
CA ASN A 97 -3.42 -26.71 -29.02
C ASN A 97 -4.93 -26.97 -29.04
N THR A 98 -5.44 -27.93 -28.25
CA THR A 98 -6.89 -28.12 -28.09
C THR A 98 -7.49 -27.20 -27.02
N ILE A 99 -6.65 -26.59 -26.20
CA ILE A 99 -7.08 -25.64 -25.17
C ILE A 99 -7.57 -24.35 -25.85
N PHE A 100 -8.71 -23.85 -25.38
CA PHE A 100 -9.30 -22.67 -26.00
C PHE A 100 -8.40 -21.45 -25.86
N GLY A 101 -8.15 -20.76 -26.97
CA GLY A 101 -7.37 -19.53 -26.98
C GLY A 101 -5.86 -19.75 -26.93
N VAL A 102 -5.38 -20.96 -27.14
CA VAL A 102 -3.96 -21.34 -27.14
C VAL A 102 -3.51 -21.74 -28.53
N ASP A 103 -2.32 -21.24 -28.96
CA ASP A 103 -1.64 -21.64 -30.20
C ASP A 103 -0.16 -21.91 -29.88
N VAL A 104 0.30 -23.12 -30.19
CA VAL A 104 1.67 -23.56 -29.89
C VAL A 104 2.50 -23.66 -31.18
N VAL A 105 3.61 -22.92 -31.21
CA VAL A 105 4.62 -23.05 -32.28
C VAL A 105 5.68 -24.05 -31.81
N SER A 106 5.63 -25.25 -32.43
CA SER A 106 6.51 -26.36 -32.06
C SER A 106 7.95 -26.14 -32.59
N PRO A 107 9.00 -26.48 -31.81
CA PRO A 107 10.38 -26.45 -32.27
C PRO A 107 10.67 -27.44 -33.40
N TYR A 108 9.78 -28.39 -33.65
CA TYR A 108 9.88 -29.36 -34.74
C TYR A 108 9.21 -28.90 -36.03
N ASP A 109 8.55 -27.75 -36.03
CA ASP A 109 8.00 -27.15 -37.23
C ASP A 109 9.15 -26.68 -38.15
N PRO A 110 9.17 -27.02 -39.43
CA PRO A 110 10.18 -26.54 -40.37
C PRO A 110 10.30 -25.01 -40.46
N ALA A 111 9.27 -24.26 -40.06
CA ALA A 111 9.26 -22.81 -39.99
C ALA A 111 9.85 -22.27 -38.70
N ALA A 112 9.97 -23.09 -37.67
CA ALA A 112 10.44 -22.71 -36.33
C ALA A 112 11.98 -22.72 -36.24
N ILE A 113 12.62 -21.71 -36.83
CA ILE A 113 14.08 -21.59 -36.82
C ILE A 113 14.55 -21.06 -35.48
N GLY A 114 15.53 -21.76 -34.83
CA GLY A 114 16.22 -21.26 -33.65
C GLY A 114 15.55 -21.62 -32.34
N GLN A 115 14.56 -22.50 -32.33
CA GLN A 115 13.90 -22.95 -31.07
C GLN A 115 14.60 -24.19 -30.45
N ILE A 116 15.67 -24.70 -31.04
CA ILE A 116 16.52 -25.75 -30.49
C ILE A 116 17.91 -25.16 -30.32
N ASP A 117 18.51 -25.36 -29.12
CA ASP A 117 19.83 -24.86 -28.81
C ASP A 117 20.92 -25.50 -29.71
N PRO A 118 22.09 -24.88 -29.85
CA PRO A 118 23.17 -25.41 -30.72
C PRO A 118 23.70 -26.78 -30.28
N THR A 119 23.49 -27.19 -29.01
CA THR A 119 23.91 -28.49 -28.51
C THR A 119 22.86 -29.58 -28.76
N GLY A 120 21.62 -29.20 -29.06
CA GLY A 120 20.47 -30.10 -29.19
C GLY A 120 19.99 -30.69 -27.89
N SER A 121 20.31 -30.07 -26.74
CA SER A 121 19.92 -30.54 -25.40
C SER A 121 18.71 -29.81 -24.86
N ILE A 122 18.48 -28.56 -25.28
CA ILE A 122 17.40 -27.71 -24.82
C ILE A 122 16.59 -27.23 -26.02
N ALA A 123 15.27 -27.22 -25.89
CA ALA A 123 14.38 -26.62 -26.86
C ALA A 123 13.20 -25.95 -26.17
N TYR A 124 12.52 -25.08 -26.89
CA TYR A 124 11.29 -24.45 -26.40
C TYR A 124 10.22 -24.42 -27.50
N ALA A 125 8.97 -24.60 -27.11
CA ALA A 125 7.82 -24.26 -27.92
C ALA A 125 7.26 -22.92 -27.48
N GLN A 126 6.90 -22.05 -28.40
CA GLN A 126 6.27 -20.79 -28.07
C GLN A 126 4.76 -21.02 -27.88
N VAL A 127 4.21 -20.56 -26.78
CA VAL A 127 2.78 -20.61 -26.46
C VAL A 127 2.21 -19.20 -26.63
N ASN A 128 1.30 -19.04 -27.56
CA ASN A 128 0.61 -17.78 -27.82
C ASN A 128 -0.79 -17.86 -27.22
N LEU A 129 -1.19 -16.84 -26.46
CA LEU A 129 -2.50 -16.76 -25.86
C LEU A 129 -3.37 -15.75 -26.61
N SER A 130 -4.67 -16.03 -26.69
CA SER A 130 -5.67 -15.11 -27.21
C SER A 130 -5.76 -13.87 -26.33
N GLY A 131 -5.83 -12.68 -26.93
CA GLY A 131 -5.96 -11.41 -26.21
C GLY A 131 -7.27 -11.22 -25.46
N ASP A 132 -8.21 -12.15 -25.55
CA ASP A 132 -9.50 -12.13 -24.87
C ASP A 132 -9.46 -12.78 -23.47
N LEU A 133 -8.36 -13.46 -23.11
CA LEU A 133 -8.19 -14.12 -21.81
C LEU A 133 -7.78 -13.11 -20.74
N ASP A 134 -8.42 -13.23 -19.56
CA ASP A 134 -7.98 -12.48 -18.38
C ASP A 134 -6.82 -13.18 -17.67
N GLN A 135 -6.23 -12.52 -16.66
CA GLN A 135 -5.07 -13.05 -15.93
C GLN A 135 -5.36 -14.38 -15.20
N VAL A 136 -6.57 -14.57 -14.72
CA VAL A 136 -6.96 -15.82 -14.05
C VAL A 136 -7.11 -16.94 -15.06
N GLU A 137 -7.76 -16.67 -16.19
CA GLU A 137 -7.91 -17.63 -17.29
C GLU A 137 -6.57 -18.04 -17.89
N MET A 138 -5.62 -17.09 -18.03
CA MET A 138 -4.26 -17.40 -18.49
C MET A 138 -3.51 -18.30 -17.50
N ALA A 139 -3.64 -18.06 -16.21
CA ALA A 139 -3.03 -18.89 -15.17
C ALA A 139 -3.69 -20.30 -15.10
N GLU A 140 -5.00 -20.40 -15.36
CA GLU A 140 -5.70 -21.67 -15.49
C GLU A 140 -5.16 -22.47 -16.69
N VAL A 141 -4.90 -21.83 -17.84
CA VAL A 141 -4.24 -22.44 -18.98
C VAL A 141 -2.86 -22.99 -18.59
N GLY A 142 -2.05 -22.19 -17.86
CA GLY A 142 -0.74 -22.64 -17.36
C GLY A 142 -0.84 -23.88 -16.48
N SER A 143 -1.84 -23.94 -15.59
CA SER A 143 -2.11 -25.11 -14.75
C SER A 143 -2.57 -26.32 -15.54
N GLU A 144 -3.43 -26.12 -16.55
CA GLU A 144 -3.87 -27.19 -17.45
C GLU A 144 -2.71 -27.77 -18.25
N ILE A 145 -1.81 -26.91 -18.77
CA ILE A 145 -0.58 -27.35 -19.43
C ILE A 145 0.31 -28.17 -18.46
N ALA A 146 0.43 -27.74 -17.21
CA ALA A 146 1.24 -28.41 -16.20
C ALA A 146 0.74 -29.85 -15.92
N ASP A 147 -0.57 -30.05 -15.92
CA ASP A 147 -1.19 -31.36 -15.73
C ASP A 147 -0.95 -32.32 -16.92
N LEU A 148 -0.65 -31.78 -18.10
CA LEU A 148 -0.39 -32.55 -19.33
C LEU A 148 1.07 -32.93 -19.52
N LEU A 149 1.99 -32.42 -18.67
CA LEU A 149 3.43 -32.61 -18.88
C LEU A 149 3.83 -34.10 -18.88
N PRO A 150 4.59 -34.55 -19.88
CA PRO A 150 5.02 -35.96 -19.97
C PRO A 150 6.07 -36.28 -18.90
N SER A 151 6.02 -37.47 -18.36
CA SER A 151 7.03 -38.01 -17.44
C SER A 151 7.86 -39.09 -18.15
N ILE A 152 9.06 -38.69 -18.60
CA ILE A 152 10.03 -39.56 -19.28
C ILE A 152 11.37 -39.41 -18.57
N ASP A 153 12.08 -40.54 -18.39
CA ASP A 153 13.40 -40.49 -17.77
C ASP A 153 14.39 -39.67 -18.60
N GLY A 154 15.07 -38.73 -17.96
CA GLY A 154 16.02 -37.81 -18.61
C GLY A 154 15.38 -36.66 -19.38
N LEU A 155 14.05 -36.47 -19.30
CA LEU A 155 13.33 -35.31 -19.85
C LEU A 155 12.86 -34.42 -18.71
N THR A 156 13.22 -33.16 -18.75
CA THR A 156 12.71 -32.09 -17.86
C THR A 156 11.89 -31.12 -18.71
N VAL A 157 10.65 -30.84 -18.31
CA VAL A 157 9.77 -29.89 -19.01
C VAL A 157 9.31 -28.83 -18.01
N GLU A 158 9.48 -27.58 -18.34
CA GLU A 158 9.13 -26.42 -17.49
C GLU A 158 8.34 -25.39 -18.30
N ILE A 159 7.43 -24.68 -17.64
CA ILE A 159 6.55 -23.67 -18.27
C ILE A 159 7.10 -22.29 -17.92
N GLY A 160 7.47 -21.52 -18.93
CA GLY A 160 7.95 -20.15 -18.85
C GLY A 160 6.88 -19.17 -19.32
N GLY A 161 7.04 -17.92 -18.91
CA GLY A 161 6.11 -16.83 -19.23
C GLY A 161 5.24 -16.44 -18.07
N GLN A 162 5.27 -15.14 -17.71
CA GLN A 162 4.50 -14.60 -16.60
C GLN A 162 2.98 -14.78 -16.78
N ALA A 163 2.51 -14.82 -18.02
CA ALA A 163 1.10 -15.04 -18.33
C ALA A 163 0.59 -16.44 -17.95
N LEU A 164 1.49 -17.45 -18.01
CA LEU A 164 1.19 -18.85 -17.67
C LEU A 164 1.57 -19.19 -16.21
N ALA A 165 2.12 -18.23 -15.47
CA ALA A 165 2.50 -18.45 -14.08
C ALA A 165 1.26 -18.71 -13.23
N GLU A 166 1.39 -19.61 -12.25
CA GLU A 166 0.34 -19.90 -11.28
C GLU A 166 -0.05 -18.61 -10.54
N PHE A 167 -1.33 -18.28 -10.56
CA PHE A 167 -1.87 -17.12 -9.88
C PHE A 167 -2.64 -17.53 -8.65
N GLU A 168 -2.08 -17.30 -7.48
CA GLU A 168 -2.81 -17.42 -6.21
C GLU A 168 -3.25 -16.03 -5.73
N PRO A 169 -4.56 -15.83 -5.49
CA PRO A 169 -5.02 -14.57 -4.89
C PRO A 169 -4.34 -14.34 -3.54
N PRO A 170 -3.91 -13.09 -3.21
CA PRO A 170 -3.26 -12.78 -1.96
C PRO A 170 -4.08 -13.24 -0.74
N LYS A 171 -3.45 -13.99 0.17
CA LYS A 171 -4.07 -14.51 1.40
C LYS A 171 -3.56 -13.79 2.65
N SER A 172 -2.55 -12.95 2.50
CA SER A 172 -1.87 -12.24 3.60
C SER A 172 -2.75 -11.23 4.32
N GLU A 173 -3.80 -10.70 3.65
CA GLU A 173 -4.77 -9.82 4.32
C GLU A 173 -5.43 -10.52 5.52
N LEU A 174 -5.67 -11.83 5.43
CA LEU A 174 -6.24 -12.63 6.52
C LEU A 174 -5.28 -12.71 7.71
N ILE A 175 -3.97 -12.83 7.44
CA ILE A 175 -2.92 -12.80 8.47
C ILE A 175 -2.87 -11.43 9.12
N GLY A 176 -2.84 -10.37 8.31
CA GLY A 176 -2.90 -8.99 8.79
C GLY A 176 -4.12 -8.72 9.67
N LEU A 177 -5.29 -9.21 9.24
CA LEU A 177 -6.54 -9.11 10.00
C LEU A 177 -6.49 -9.92 11.31
N GLY A 178 -5.90 -11.11 11.31
CA GLY A 178 -5.69 -11.93 12.51
C GLY A 178 -4.86 -11.19 13.56
N PHE A 179 -3.77 -10.57 13.15
CA PHE A 179 -2.96 -9.73 14.04
C PHE A 179 -3.70 -8.47 14.48
N ALA A 180 -4.46 -7.81 13.60
CA ALA A 180 -5.27 -6.66 13.97
C ALA A 180 -6.27 -7.01 15.07
N VAL A 181 -6.91 -8.20 15.00
CA VAL A 181 -7.76 -8.73 16.07
C VAL A 181 -7.00 -8.79 17.40
N ILE A 182 -5.78 -9.33 17.41
CA ILE A 182 -4.97 -9.47 18.62
C ILE A 182 -4.58 -8.08 19.18
N VAL A 183 -4.04 -7.20 18.33
CA VAL A 183 -3.59 -5.86 18.77
C VAL A 183 -4.77 -5.03 19.29
N LEU A 184 -5.91 -5.03 18.61
CA LEU A 184 -7.10 -4.30 19.02
C LEU A 184 -7.70 -4.85 20.32
N ILE A 185 -7.67 -6.17 20.54
CA ILE A 185 -8.09 -6.74 21.83
C ILE A 185 -7.15 -6.31 22.96
N LEU A 186 -5.85 -6.31 22.72
CA LEU A 186 -4.87 -5.84 23.70
C LEU A 186 -5.01 -4.36 23.99
N ALA A 187 -5.29 -3.54 22.98
CA ALA A 187 -5.48 -2.10 23.12
C ALA A 187 -6.79 -1.75 23.81
N PHE A 188 -7.89 -2.33 23.40
CA PHE A 188 -9.22 -1.99 23.90
C PHE A 188 -9.69 -2.84 25.07
N GLY A 189 -9.25 -4.10 25.14
CA GLY A 189 -9.74 -5.06 26.12
C GLY A 189 -11.22 -5.47 25.93
N SER A 190 -11.88 -5.10 24.83
CA SER A 190 -13.27 -5.37 24.51
C SER A 190 -13.42 -5.88 23.09
N VAL A 191 -14.10 -7.01 22.92
CA VAL A 191 -14.34 -7.62 21.62
C VAL A 191 -15.21 -6.75 20.71
N LEU A 192 -16.18 -6.07 21.28
CA LEU A 192 -17.02 -5.18 20.51
C LEU A 192 -16.25 -3.93 20.04
N ALA A 193 -15.42 -3.35 20.95
CA ALA A 193 -14.56 -2.23 20.60
C ALA A 193 -13.52 -2.60 19.53
N MET A 194 -13.02 -3.86 19.54
CA MET A 194 -12.15 -4.41 18.50
C MET A 194 -12.90 -4.62 17.17
N GLY A 195 -14.10 -5.21 17.22
CA GLY A 195 -14.86 -5.56 16.02
C GLY A 195 -15.40 -4.36 15.25
N LEU A 196 -15.59 -3.20 15.91
CA LEU A 196 -16.08 -1.98 15.25
C LEU A 196 -15.12 -1.45 14.19
N PRO A 197 -13.82 -1.20 14.46
CA PRO A 197 -12.85 -0.77 13.46
C PRO A 197 -12.72 -1.77 12.30
N ILE A 198 -12.61 -3.06 12.62
CA ILE A 198 -12.49 -4.12 11.61
C ILE A 198 -13.72 -4.15 10.70
N GLY A 199 -14.92 -4.15 11.30
CA GLY A 199 -16.16 -4.16 10.52
C GLY A 199 -16.27 -2.94 9.60
N VAL A 200 -15.93 -1.74 10.08
CA VAL A 200 -15.97 -0.51 9.26
C VAL A 200 -14.97 -0.58 8.12
N ALA A 201 -13.74 -1.07 8.37
CA ALA A 201 -12.72 -1.22 7.36
C ALA A 201 -13.15 -2.22 6.26
N LEU A 202 -13.67 -3.38 6.64
CA LEU A 202 -14.15 -4.40 5.69
C LEU A 202 -15.32 -3.89 4.82
N PHE A 203 -16.28 -3.17 5.41
CA PHE A 203 -17.36 -2.53 4.64
C PHE A 203 -16.81 -1.47 3.69
N GLY A 204 -15.89 -0.63 4.16
CA GLY A 204 -15.27 0.42 3.36
C GLY A 204 -14.48 -0.14 2.18
N VAL A 205 -13.64 -1.14 2.44
CA VAL A 205 -12.84 -1.82 1.40
C VAL A 205 -13.74 -2.55 0.42
N GLY A 206 -14.73 -3.33 0.89
CA GLY A 206 -15.63 -4.08 0.01
C GLY A 206 -16.41 -3.18 -0.94
N VAL A 207 -16.96 -2.06 -0.43
CA VAL A 207 -17.64 -1.07 -1.29
C VAL A 207 -16.62 -0.36 -2.18
N GLY A 208 -15.42 -0.03 -1.65
CA GLY A 208 -14.35 0.65 -2.39
C GLY A 208 -13.91 -0.15 -3.62
N ILE A 209 -13.58 -1.42 -3.44
CA ILE A 209 -13.18 -2.33 -4.54
C ILE A 209 -14.31 -2.47 -5.56
N SER A 210 -15.56 -2.65 -5.12
CA SER A 210 -16.70 -2.72 -6.03
C SER A 210 -16.87 -1.44 -6.86
N VAL A 211 -16.61 -0.26 -6.27
CA VAL A 211 -16.62 1.03 -7.00
C VAL A 211 -15.45 1.10 -7.98
N VAL A 212 -14.26 0.64 -7.59
CA VAL A 212 -13.09 0.58 -8.48
C VAL A 212 -13.37 -0.32 -9.68
N GLY A 213 -14.02 -1.48 -9.46
CA GLY A 213 -14.46 -2.35 -10.56
C GLY A 213 -15.40 -1.68 -11.55
N LEU A 214 -16.31 -0.81 -11.08
CA LEU A 214 -17.15 0.00 -11.99
C LEU A 214 -16.34 1.12 -12.66
N LEU A 215 -15.37 1.74 -11.97
CA LEU A 215 -14.52 2.78 -12.56
C LEU A 215 -13.62 2.23 -13.65
N SER A 216 -13.28 0.93 -13.65
CA SER A 216 -12.48 0.28 -14.70
C SER A 216 -13.15 0.33 -16.09
N HIS A 217 -14.45 0.60 -16.16
CA HIS A 217 -15.16 0.85 -17.43
C HIS A 217 -15.00 2.30 -17.94
N LEU A 218 -14.56 3.22 -17.08
CA LEU A 218 -14.44 4.66 -17.40
C LEU A 218 -13.00 5.12 -17.58
N THR A 219 -12.06 4.41 -16.95
CA THR A 219 -10.63 4.71 -16.99
C THR A 219 -9.84 3.41 -16.89
N THR A 220 -8.63 3.40 -17.43
CA THR A 220 -7.71 2.28 -17.30
C THR A 220 -7.34 2.08 -15.84
N VAL A 221 -7.70 0.94 -15.25
CA VAL A 221 -7.37 0.58 -13.87
C VAL A 221 -6.60 -0.74 -13.94
N PRO A 222 -5.35 -0.77 -13.44
CA PRO A 222 -4.59 -2.01 -13.36
C PRO A 222 -5.19 -2.99 -12.34
N ASP A 223 -5.06 -4.30 -12.57
CA ASP A 223 -5.49 -5.36 -11.65
C ASP A 223 -4.89 -5.17 -10.25
N PHE A 224 -3.61 -4.84 -10.20
CA PHE A 224 -2.88 -4.58 -8.97
C PHE A 224 -3.46 -3.44 -8.12
N ALA A 225 -4.25 -2.52 -8.71
CA ALA A 225 -4.91 -1.43 -7.97
C ALA A 225 -5.90 -1.93 -6.92
N THR A 226 -6.52 -3.08 -7.13
CA THR A 226 -7.47 -3.69 -6.19
C THR A 226 -6.76 -4.21 -4.95
N THR A 227 -5.64 -4.93 -5.12
CA THR A 227 -4.79 -5.43 -4.03
C THR A 227 -4.22 -4.29 -3.21
N LEU A 228 -3.66 -3.26 -3.85
CA LEU A 228 -3.18 -2.06 -3.16
C LEU A 228 -4.31 -1.32 -2.44
N GLY A 229 -5.46 -1.18 -3.09
CA GLY A 229 -6.65 -0.57 -2.50
C GLY A 229 -7.12 -1.32 -1.27
N ALA A 230 -7.15 -2.65 -1.30
CA ALA A 230 -7.48 -3.50 -0.16
C ALA A 230 -6.48 -3.32 0.99
N MET A 231 -5.19 -3.42 0.68
CA MET A 231 -4.09 -3.28 1.63
C MET A 231 -4.13 -1.93 2.36
N ILE A 232 -4.20 -0.83 1.62
CA ILE A 232 -4.22 0.52 2.18
C ILE A 232 -5.55 0.79 2.88
N GLY A 233 -6.67 0.41 2.24
CA GLY A 233 -8.01 0.62 2.76
C GLY A 233 -8.25 -0.11 4.08
N LEU A 234 -7.75 -1.33 4.22
CA LEU A 234 -7.84 -2.09 5.47
C LEU A 234 -7.04 -1.42 6.58
N ALA A 235 -5.77 -1.09 6.32
CA ALA A 235 -4.89 -0.45 7.30
C ALA A 235 -5.45 0.91 7.77
N VAL A 236 -5.78 1.78 6.83
CA VAL A 236 -6.33 3.14 7.08
C VAL A 236 -7.72 3.09 7.71
N GLY A 237 -8.57 2.16 7.28
CA GLY A 237 -9.93 2.00 7.80
C GLY A 237 -9.95 1.57 9.25
N ILE A 238 -9.11 0.61 9.63
CA ILE A 238 -8.97 0.19 11.03
C ILE A 238 -8.46 1.36 11.88
N ASP A 239 -7.48 2.09 11.37
CA ASP A 239 -6.86 3.20 12.08
C ASP A 239 -7.83 4.37 12.31
N TYR A 240 -8.52 4.84 11.28
CA TYR A 240 -9.50 5.93 11.39
C TYR A 240 -10.63 5.58 12.37
N ALA A 241 -11.13 4.36 12.30
CA ALA A 241 -12.14 3.89 13.24
C ALA A 241 -11.58 3.76 14.67
N LEU A 242 -10.32 3.34 14.82
CA LEU A 242 -9.61 3.26 16.12
C LEU A 242 -9.60 4.63 16.82
N PHE A 243 -9.23 5.70 16.09
CA PHE A 243 -9.21 7.07 16.65
C PHE A 243 -10.57 7.50 17.16
N ILE A 244 -11.62 7.32 16.36
CA ILE A 244 -12.98 7.71 16.75
C ILE A 244 -13.48 6.89 17.95
N VAL A 245 -13.28 5.56 17.93
CA VAL A 245 -13.69 4.67 19.05
C VAL A 245 -12.96 5.01 20.33
N THR A 246 -11.66 5.31 20.27
CA THR A 246 -10.87 5.71 21.43
C THR A 246 -11.42 7.00 22.03
N ARG A 247 -11.68 8.01 21.22
CA ARG A 247 -12.21 9.29 21.69
C ARG A 247 -13.63 9.17 22.24
N TYR A 248 -14.45 8.35 21.61
CA TYR A 248 -15.78 8.02 22.13
C TYR A 248 -15.71 7.40 23.52
N ARG A 249 -14.82 6.45 23.78
CA ARG A 249 -14.62 5.81 25.07
C ARG A 249 -14.06 6.79 26.12
N GLU A 250 -13.19 7.71 25.72
CA GLU A 250 -12.71 8.76 26.61
C GLU A 250 -13.86 9.64 27.10
N ASN A 251 -14.70 10.10 26.20
CA ASN A 251 -15.86 10.94 26.52
C ASN A 251 -16.88 10.21 27.43
N LEU A 252 -17.07 8.90 27.22
CA LEU A 252 -17.90 8.08 28.14
C LEU A 252 -17.32 8.02 29.55
N HIS A 253 -15.99 7.86 29.68
CA HIS A 253 -15.34 7.84 30.99
C HIS A 253 -15.37 9.23 31.70
N GLU A 254 -15.51 10.31 30.92
CA GLU A 254 -15.74 11.67 31.46
C GLU A 254 -17.21 11.89 31.88
N GLY A 255 -18.08 10.90 31.73
CA GLY A 255 -19.48 10.93 32.16
C GLY A 255 -20.47 11.50 31.16
N GLN A 256 -20.06 11.68 29.88
CA GLN A 256 -20.97 12.09 28.81
C GLN A 256 -21.95 10.95 28.49
N ASP A 257 -23.17 11.28 28.06
CA ASP A 257 -24.08 10.28 27.52
C ASP A 257 -23.64 9.76 26.15
N PHE A 258 -24.20 8.65 25.67
CA PHE A 258 -23.78 7.98 24.44
C PHE A 258 -23.89 8.86 23.20
N GLU A 259 -24.93 9.67 23.09
CA GLU A 259 -25.15 10.56 21.96
C GLU A 259 -24.18 11.74 21.99
N GLN A 260 -24.01 12.35 23.15
CA GLN A 260 -23.06 13.45 23.36
C GLN A 260 -21.62 12.98 23.20
N ALA A 261 -21.27 11.82 23.72
CA ALA A 261 -19.94 11.21 23.55
C ALA A 261 -19.62 10.98 22.07
N THR A 262 -20.62 10.51 21.28
CA THR A 262 -20.44 10.36 19.82
C THR A 262 -20.28 11.72 19.15
N PHE A 263 -21.11 12.72 19.50
CA PHE A 263 -21.02 14.06 18.95
C PHE A 263 -19.64 14.68 19.21
N SER A 264 -19.17 14.61 20.45
CA SER A 264 -17.86 15.14 20.86
C SER A 264 -16.70 14.40 20.18
N ALA A 265 -16.79 13.06 20.06
CA ALA A 265 -15.78 12.27 19.34
C ALA A 265 -15.71 12.63 17.85
N MET A 266 -16.88 12.87 17.21
CA MET A 266 -16.94 13.28 15.80
C MET A 266 -16.52 14.74 15.60
N ASP A 267 -16.69 15.60 16.61
CA ASP A 267 -16.25 16.99 16.54
C ASP A 267 -14.74 17.15 16.67
N THR A 268 -14.06 16.20 17.27
CA THR A 268 -12.59 16.16 17.45
C THR A 268 -11.95 15.13 16.52
N ALA A 269 -11.96 13.84 16.88
CA ALA A 269 -11.33 12.77 16.12
C ALA A 269 -11.94 12.61 14.72
N GLY A 270 -13.26 12.78 14.56
CA GLY A 270 -13.90 12.70 13.23
C GLY A 270 -13.45 13.79 12.27
N ARG A 271 -13.19 15.02 12.74
CA ARG A 271 -12.61 16.08 11.90
C ARG A 271 -11.17 15.76 11.51
N ALA A 272 -10.37 15.27 12.44
CA ALA A 272 -9.00 14.86 12.16
C ALA A 272 -8.96 13.74 11.11
N VAL A 273 -9.83 12.73 11.23
CA VAL A 273 -9.94 11.62 10.26
C VAL A 273 -10.33 12.11 8.86
N VAL A 274 -11.29 13.03 8.75
CA VAL A 274 -11.65 13.59 7.43
C VAL A 274 -10.51 14.38 6.82
N PHE A 275 -9.81 15.18 7.63
CA PHE A 275 -8.66 15.92 7.17
C PHE A 275 -7.55 14.97 6.71
N ALA A 276 -7.23 14.00 7.53
CA ALA A 276 -6.29 12.93 7.29
C ALA A 276 -6.60 12.18 5.98
N GLY A 277 -7.83 11.70 5.84
CA GLY A 277 -8.22 10.98 4.64
C GLY A 277 -8.17 11.82 3.37
N ILE A 278 -8.47 13.12 3.45
CA ILE A 278 -8.32 14.04 2.32
C ILE A 278 -6.85 14.17 1.92
N THR A 279 -5.91 14.25 2.88
CA THR A 279 -4.48 14.33 2.57
C THR A 279 -3.98 13.09 1.86
N VAL A 280 -4.39 11.89 2.30
CA VAL A 280 -4.05 10.62 1.64
C VAL A 280 -4.63 10.59 0.23
N VAL A 281 -5.92 10.91 0.06
CA VAL A 281 -6.58 10.94 -1.26
C VAL A 281 -5.89 11.92 -2.20
N VAL A 282 -5.57 13.12 -1.74
CA VAL A 282 -4.86 14.13 -2.56
C VAL A 282 -3.45 13.66 -2.95
N SER A 283 -2.73 13.03 -2.03
CA SER A 283 -1.41 12.47 -2.29
C SER A 283 -1.46 11.36 -3.35
N LEU A 284 -2.42 10.44 -3.24
CA LEU A 284 -2.63 9.36 -4.21
C LEU A 284 -3.08 9.91 -5.58
N LEU A 285 -4.00 10.86 -5.61
CA LEU A 285 -4.41 11.53 -6.85
C LEU A 285 -3.29 12.36 -7.48
N GLY A 286 -2.24 12.70 -6.72
CA GLY A 286 -1.02 13.32 -7.27
C GLY A 286 -0.37 12.46 -8.37
N MET A 287 -0.59 11.14 -8.36
CA MET A 287 -0.10 10.21 -9.38
C MET A 287 -0.63 10.52 -10.79
N LEU A 288 -1.77 11.23 -10.91
CA LEU A 288 -2.28 11.69 -12.19
C LEU A 288 -1.30 12.66 -12.90
N LEU A 289 -0.42 13.32 -12.14
CA LEU A 289 0.61 14.22 -12.71
C LEU A 289 1.65 13.48 -13.56
N MET A 290 1.73 12.17 -13.44
CA MET A 290 2.65 11.35 -14.25
C MET A 290 2.23 11.26 -15.71
N GLY A 291 0.94 11.40 -16.01
CA GLY A 291 0.42 11.40 -17.38
C GLY A 291 0.37 10.02 -18.04
N LEU A 292 0.54 8.93 -17.27
CA LEU A 292 0.37 7.55 -17.73
C LEU A 292 -0.94 6.98 -17.19
N ALA A 293 -1.72 6.33 -18.05
CA ALA A 293 -3.03 5.79 -17.65
C ALA A 293 -2.89 4.69 -16.59
N PHE A 294 -1.92 3.79 -16.75
CA PHE A 294 -1.59 2.76 -15.75
C PHE A 294 -1.34 3.36 -14.35
N VAL A 295 -0.44 4.34 -14.26
CA VAL A 295 -0.08 5.00 -13.00
C VAL A 295 -1.25 5.79 -12.41
N SER A 296 -1.98 6.49 -13.28
CA SER A 296 -3.18 7.25 -12.90
C SER A 296 -4.27 6.33 -12.35
N GLY A 297 -4.46 5.17 -12.98
CA GLY A 297 -5.39 4.14 -12.56
C GLY A 297 -5.07 3.58 -11.17
N LEU A 298 -3.79 3.31 -10.88
CA LEU A 298 -3.34 2.92 -9.54
C LEU A 298 -3.71 3.99 -8.50
N GLY A 299 -3.44 5.26 -8.82
CA GLY A 299 -3.77 6.39 -7.94
C GLY A 299 -5.27 6.54 -7.71
N ILE A 300 -6.08 6.44 -8.75
CA ILE A 300 -7.55 6.54 -8.69
C ILE A 300 -8.13 5.38 -7.88
N GLY A 301 -7.70 4.14 -8.13
CA GLY A 301 -8.16 2.94 -7.43
C GLY A 301 -7.89 3.03 -5.92
N ALA A 302 -6.65 3.32 -5.55
CA ALA A 302 -6.25 3.48 -4.15
C ALA A 302 -6.97 4.66 -3.48
N ALA A 303 -7.03 5.83 -4.14
CA ALA A 303 -7.71 7.02 -3.61
C ALA A 303 -9.21 6.78 -3.41
N THR A 304 -9.86 6.07 -4.33
CA THR A 304 -11.29 5.72 -4.22
C THR A 304 -11.53 4.82 -3.02
N THR A 305 -10.74 3.78 -2.84
CA THR A 305 -10.88 2.85 -1.70
C THR A 305 -10.65 3.56 -0.38
N VAL A 306 -9.63 4.42 -0.27
CA VAL A 306 -9.39 5.24 0.92
C VAL A 306 -10.53 6.22 1.18
N ALA A 307 -11.05 6.90 0.15
CA ALA A 307 -12.16 7.84 0.30
C ALA A 307 -13.44 7.16 0.81
N VAL A 308 -13.77 5.97 0.26
CA VAL A 308 -14.93 5.18 0.69
C VAL A 308 -14.74 4.68 2.13
N THR A 309 -13.55 4.23 2.48
CA THR A 309 -13.23 3.74 3.82
C THR A 309 -13.26 4.88 4.86
N MET A 310 -12.75 6.07 4.51
CA MET A 310 -12.90 7.28 5.32
C MET A 310 -14.39 7.63 5.51
N LEU A 311 -15.18 7.56 4.46
CA LEU A 311 -16.63 7.82 4.53
C LEU A 311 -17.34 6.80 5.44
N ALA A 312 -16.94 5.52 5.39
CA ALA A 312 -17.43 4.49 6.31
C ALA A 312 -17.08 4.84 7.77
N SER A 313 -15.86 5.28 8.03
CA SER A 313 -15.42 5.66 9.38
C SER A 313 -16.21 6.83 9.96
N VAL A 314 -16.63 7.80 9.15
CA VAL A 314 -17.38 8.96 9.65
C VAL A 314 -18.91 8.80 9.61
N THR A 315 -19.43 7.77 8.98
CA THR A 315 -20.89 7.53 8.87
C THR A 315 -21.33 6.19 9.46
N LEU A 316 -20.74 5.07 9.01
CA LEU A 316 -21.09 3.74 9.50
C LEU A 316 -20.69 3.54 10.95
N LEU A 317 -19.47 3.96 11.33
CA LEU A 317 -18.99 3.80 12.71
C LEU A 317 -19.88 4.47 13.74
N PRO A 318 -20.30 5.75 13.63
CA PRO A 318 -21.28 6.35 14.53
C PRO A 318 -22.59 5.58 14.65
N ALA A 319 -23.07 5.02 13.54
CA ALA A 319 -24.29 4.18 13.57
C ALA A 319 -24.04 2.88 14.37
N LEU A 320 -22.90 2.22 14.16
CA LEU A 320 -22.51 1.02 14.89
C LEU A 320 -22.31 1.32 16.39
N LEU A 321 -21.71 2.46 16.75
CA LEU A 321 -21.62 2.93 18.14
C LEU A 321 -23.01 3.11 18.76
N GLY A 322 -23.98 3.58 17.98
CA GLY A 322 -25.38 3.68 18.38
C GLY A 322 -26.05 2.33 18.71
N PHE A 323 -25.62 1.23 18.07
CA PHE A 323 -26.05 -0.13 18.44
C PHE A 323 -25.27 -0.68 19.64
N ALA A 324 -23.98 -0.38 19.72
CA ALA A 324 -23.08 -0.91 20.72
C ALA A 324 -23.28 -0.28 22.11
N GLN A 325 -23.43 1.04 22.18
CA GLN A 325 -23.61 1.84 23.41
C GLN A 325 -22.65 1.39 24.55
N HIS A 326 -23.20 1.08 25.75
CA HIS A 326 -22.42 0.64 26.92
C HIS A 326 -21.65 -0.67 26.70
N ARG A 327 -22.07 -1.50 25.73
CA ARG A 327 -21.43 -2.80 25.47
C ARG A 327 -20.01 -2.69 24.94
N VAL A 328 -19.61 -1.52 24.45
CA VAL A 328 -18.24 -1.22 24.01
C VAL A 328 -17.24 -1.34 25.19
N GLU A 329 -17.70 -1.07 26.41
CA GLU A 329 -16.89 -1.14 27.64
C GLU A 329 -16.87 -2.53 28.28
N VAL A 330 -17.81 -3.40 27.92
CA VAL A 330 -18.00 -4.70 28.58
C VAL A 330 -17.09 -5.75 27.95
N THR A 331 -16.17 -6.27 28.75
CA THR A 331 -15.28 -7.37 28.35
C THR A 331 -15.64 -8.63 29.12
N ARG A 332 -15.92 -9.73 28.39
CA ARG A 332 -16.21 -11.05 28.95
C ARG A 332 -15.21 -12.08 28.44
N TRP A 333 -14.83 -13.02 29.28
CA TRP A 333 -13.89 -14.09 28.92
C TRP A 333 -14.27 -14.82 27.63
N ARG A 334 -15.57 -15.13 27.44
CA ARG A 334 -16.04 -15.80 26.23
C ARG A 334 -15.68 -15.03 24.95
N GLY A 335 -15.72 -13.71 25.00
CA GLY A 335 -15.40 -12.87 23.84
C GLY A 335 -13.92 -12.89 23.51
N ILE A 336 -13.03 -12.76 24.51
CA ILE A 336 -11.58 -12.78 24.29
C ILE A 336 -11.14 -14.14 23.76
N ILE A 337 -11.64 -15.23 24.32
CA ILE A 337 -11.30 -16.59 23.88
C ILE A 337 -11.81 -16.83 22.46
N ALA A 338 -13.05 -16.43 22.15
CA ALA A 338 -13.60 -16.54 20.81
C ALA A 338 -12.81 -15.73 19.78
N ALA A 339 -12.38 -14.50 20.13
CA ALA A 339 -11.57 -13.69 19.25
C ALA A 339 -10.15 -14.27 19.06
N GLY A 340 -9.57 -14.90 20.09
CA GLY A 340 -8.32 -15.64 19.95
C GLY A 340 -8.45 -16.83 18.99
N PHE A 341 -9.53 -17.59 19.06
CA PHE A 341 -9.82 -18.65 18.10
C PHE A 341 -10.11 -18.13 16.68
N LEU A 342 -10.77 -16.98 16.57
CA LEU A 342 -10.96 -16.33 15.27
C LEU A 342 -9.63 -15.89 14.65
N ALA A 343 -8.74 -15.28 15.44
CA ALA A 343 -7.40 -14.94 14.97
C ALA A 343 -6.61 -16.18 14.53
N LEU A 344 -6.72 -17.27 15.27
CA LEU A 344 -6.10 -18.56 14.91
C LEU A 344 -6.62 -19.07 13.57
N ALA A 345 -7.93 -18.99 13.34
CA ALA A 345 -8.54 -19.40 12.08
C ALA A 345 -8.12 -18.52 10.91
N LEU A 346 -8.00 -17.20 11.14
CA LEU A 346 -7.51 -16.26 10.14
C LEU A 346 -6.05 -16.56 9.76
N PHE A 347 -5.19 -16.90 10.74
CA PHE A 347 -3.84 -17.37 10.46
C PHE A 347 -3.84 -18.69 9.69
N GLY A 348 -4.75 -19.63 10.04
CA GLY A 348 -4.89 -20.88 9.32
C GLY A 348 -5.26 -20.68 7.86
N ALA A 349 -6.21 -19.81 7.59
CA ALA A 349 -6.63 -19.49 6.24
C ALA A 349 -5.54 -18.74 5.44
N GLY A 350 -4.85 -17.79 6.09
CA GLY A 350 -3.80 -17.02 5.44
C GLY A 350 -2.52 -17.80 5.18
N LEU A 351 -2.19 -18.79 6.02
CA LEU A 351 -1.01 -19.64 5.86
C LEU A 351 -1.33 -20.97 5.15
N SER A 352 -2.55 -21.15 4.66
CA SER A 352 -3.04 -22.41 4.06
C SER A 352 -2.84 -23.62 4.98
N VAL A 353 -2.97 -23.43 6.32
CA VAL A 353 -2.83 -24.48 7.34
C VAL A 353 -4.21 -24.91 7.81
N ASP A 354 -4.84 -25.87 7.12
CA ASP A 354 -6.20 -26.36 7.37
C ASP A 354 -6.51 -26.73 8.83
N PRO A 355 -5.62 -27.38 9.60
CA PRO A 355 -5.89 -27.68 11.01
C PRO A 355 -6.22 -26.46 11.87
N LEU A 356 -5.72 -25.27 11.53
CA LEU A 356 -5.99 -24.04 12.28
C LEU A 356 -7.40 -23.47 12.01
N LEU A 357 -8.04 -23.87 10.92
CA LEU A 357 -9.42 -23.49 10.60
C LEU A 357 -10.43 -23.99 11.65
N VAL A 358 -10.04 -24.99 12.46
CA VAL A 358 -10.83 -25.42 13.65
C VAL A 358 -11.10 -24.24 14.60
N GLY A 359 -10.33 -23.17 14.51
CA GLY A 359 -10.57 -21.91 15.26
C GLY A 359 -11.97 -21.35 15.04
N VAL A 360 -12.57 -21.46 13.82
CA VAL A 360 -13.94 -20.97 13.57
C VAL A 360 -14.97 -21.72 14.43
N PRO A 361 -15.10 -23.06 14.35
CA PRO A 361 -16.06 -23.76 15.19
C PRO A 361 -15.76 -23.61 16.68
N LEU A 362 -14.48 -23.52 17.10
CA LEU A 362 -14.10 -23.27 18.49
C LEU A 362 -14.55 -21.88 18.96
N ALA A 363 -14.44 -20.86 18.14
CA ALA A 363 -14.95 -19.53 18.45
C ALA A 363 -16.48 -19.56 18.63
N VAL A 364 -17.21 -20.22 17.73
CA VAL A 364 -18.67 -20.36 17.83
C VAL A 364 -19.06 -21.16 19.07
N VAL A 365 -18.43 -22.30 19.34
CA VAL A 365 -18.66 -23.12 20.53
C VAL A 365 -18.40 -22.31 21.81
N THR A 366 -17.31 -21.51 21.85
CA THR A 366 -16.99 -20.66 23.00
C THR A 366 -18.08 -19.60 23.24
N LEU A 367 -18.59 -18.98 22.19
CA LEU A 367 -19.68 -18.01 22.30
C LEU A 367 -20.97 -18.68 22.81
N LEU A 368 -21.33 -19.86 22.29
CA LEU A 368 -22.50 -20.63 22.70
C LEU A 368 -22.36 -21.19 24.12
N ALA A 369 -21.20 -21.76 24.46
CA ALA A 369 -20.88 -22.23 25.81
C ALA A 369 -20.96 -21.09 26.85
N GLY A 370 -20.65 -19.87 26.43
CA GLY A 370 -20.85 -18.67 27.25
C GLY A 370 -22.32 -18.40 27.64
N PHE A 371 -23.31 -19.02 27.02
CA PHE A 371 -24.71 -18.98 27.49
C PHE A 371 -24.99 -19.95 28.65
N VAL A 372 -24.15 -20.96 28.82
CA VAL A 372 -24.35 -22.03 29.83
C VAL A 372 -23.30 -21.88 30.95
N LEU A 373 -22.05 -21.68 30.63
CA LEU A 373 -20.95 -21.67 31.58
C LEU A 373 -20.78 -20.30 32.28
N LYS A 374 -21.05 -20.23 33.59
CA LYS A 374 -20.90 -19.03 34.41
C LYS A 374 -19.50 -18.37 34.35
N PRO A 375 -18.36 -19.10 34.35
CA PRO A 375 -17.03 -18.49 34.27
C PRO A 375 -16.80 -17.69 32.99
N LEU A 376 -17.34 -18.14 31.85
CA LEU A 376 -17.22 -17.46 30.55
C LEU A 376 -18.05 -16.16 30.46
N ARG A 377 -19.07 -16.03 31.33
CA ARG A 377 -19.88 -14.79 31.45
C ARG A 377 -19.24 -13.73 32.32
N ARG A 378 -18.25 -14.13 33.14
CA ARG A 378 -17.61 -13.20 34.09
C ARG A 378 -16.99 -12.05 33.33
N GLU A 379 -17.32 -10.84 33.77
CA GLU A 379 -16.72 -9.61 33.26
C GLU A 379 -15.32 -9.43 33.85
N LEU A 380 -14.38 -8.99 33.00
CA LEU A 380 -13.07 -8.62 33.49
C LEU A 380 -13.11 -7.24 34.13
N PRO A 381 -12.41 -7.04 35.24
CA PRO A 381 -12.34 -5.72 35.84
C PRO A 381 -11.65 -4.75 34.86
N PRO A 382 -12.16 -3.51 34.77
CA PRO A 382 -11.55 -2.50 33.93
C PRO A 382 -10.10 -2.24 34.35
N ARG A 383 -9.18 -2.13 33.40
CA ARG A 383 -7.77 -1.78 33.68
C ARG A 383 -7.71 -0.40 34.31
N ARG A 384 -7.11 -0.28 35.51
CA ARG A 384 -6.86 1.02 36.14
C ARG A 384 -5.93 1.84 35.27
N ARG A 385 -6.39 3.00 34.81
CA ARG A 385 -5.54 3.97 34.11
C ARG A 385 -4.47 4.50 35.04
N LYS A 386 -3.22 4.42 34.61
CA LYS A 386 -2.11 5.08 35.32
C LYS A 386 -2.20 6.60 35.04
N PRO A 387 -1.84 7.46 36.01
CA PRO A 387 -1.74 8.90 35.74
C PRO A 387 -0.75 9.14 34.58
N ALA A 388 -0.99 10.18 33.79
CA ALA A 388 -0.18 10.49 32.60
C ALA A 388 1.33 10.54 32.91
N SER A 389 1.71 11.14 34.04
CA SER A 389 3.10 11.25 34.52
C SER A 389 3.79 9.90 34.80
N ALA A 390 3.02 8.83 35.05
CA ALA A 390 3.55 7.49 35.32
C ALA A 390 3.71 6.65 34.07
N THR A 391 3.25 7.14 32.92
CA THR A 391 3.32 6.43 31.62
C THR A 391 4.73 6.48 31.03
N LEU A 392 5.09 5.43 30.28
CA LEU A 392 6.39 5.32 29.59
C LEU A 392 6.60 6.44 28.57
N PRO A 393 5.59 6.81 27.74
CA PRO A 393 5.74 7.91 26.77
C PRO A 393 6.01 9.26 27.43
N TYR A 394 5.39 9.56 28.55
CA TYR A 394 5.65 10.79 29.31
C TYR A 394 7.12 10.84 29.79
N LYS A 395 7.58 9.74 30.41
CA LYS A 395 8.96 9.67 30.92
C LYS A 395 9.97 9.78 29.76
N TRP A 396 9.68 9.14 28.63
CA TRP A 396 10.49 9.23 27.42
C TRP A 396 10.54 10.65 26.89
N SER A 397 9.39 11.31 26.74
CA SER A 397 9.34 12.71 26.30
C SER A 397 10.20 13.63 27.17
N ARG A 398 10.18 13.40 28.50
CA ARG A 398 11.03 14.16 29.45
C ARG A 398 12.53 13.89 29.22
N VAL A 399 12.94 12.65 28.93
CA VAL A 399 14.34 12.34 28.59
C VAL A 399 14.77 13.09 27.33
N VAL A 400 13.94 13.05 26.27
CA VAL A 400 14.19 13.78 25.03
C VAL A 400 14.29 15.29 25.24
N GLN A 401 13.39 15.86 26.07
CA GLN A 401 13.41 17.28 26.41
C GLN A 401 14.64 17.74 27.18
N HIS A 402 15.26 16.85 27.99
CA HIS A 402 16.50 17.19 28.71
C HIS A 402 17.72 17.19 27.78
N HIS A 403 17.71 16.42 26.68
CA HIS A 403 18.82 16.30 25.75
C HIS A 403 18.38 16.46 24.28
N PRO A 404 17.74 17.59 23.92
CA PRO A 404 17.08 17.71 22.61
C PRO A 404 18.05 17.66 21.43
N TRP A 405 19.25 18.26 21.55
CA TRP A 405 20.29 18.22 20.52
C TRP A 405 20.84 16.79 20.29
N LEU A 406 21.02 16.05 21.36
CA LEU A 406 21.48 14.65 21.26
C LEU A 406 20.40 13.76 20.65
N ALA A 407 19.15 13.94 21.04
CA ALA A 407 18.02 13.22 20.49
C ALA A 407 17.83 13.51 18.99
N LEU A 408 17.91 14.78 18.60
CA LEU A 408 17.85 15.22 17.20
C LEU A 408 19.02 14.64 16.40
N GLY A 409 20.24 14.80 16.89
CA GLY A 409 21.44 14.31 16.21
C GLY A 409 21.43 12.78 16.04
N ALA A 410 21.11 12.04 17.11
CA ALA A 410 21.04 10.58 17.05
C ALA A 410 19.95 10.10 16.08
N GLY A 411 18.75 10.71 16.11
CA GLY A 411 17.68 10.36 15.18
C GLY A 411 18.03 10.63 13.73
N LEU A 412 18.65 11.78 13.44
CA LEU A 412 19.10 12.12 12.08
C LEU A 412 20.22 11.22 11.59
N VAL A 413 21.17 10.84 12.46
CA VAL A 413 22.22 9.88 12.10
C VAL A 413 21.65 8.51 11.77
N VAL A 414 20.73 7.98 12.59
CA VAL A 414 20.09 6.69 12.32
C VAL A 414 19.31 6.73 11.00
N LEU A 415 18.46 7.74 10.79
CA LEU A 415 17.72 7.89 9.55
C LEU A 415 18.65 8.10 8.35
N GLY A 416 19.73 8.87 8.50
CA GLY A 416 20.72 9.10 7.45
C GLY A 416 21.46 7.82 7.04
N VAL A 417 21.83 6.98 8.01
CA VAL A 417 22.47 5.67 7.73
C VAL A 417 21.47 4.75 7.00
N LEU A 418 20.21 4.71 7.45
CA LEU A 418 19.19 3.92 6.78
C LEU A 418 18.83 4.46 5.39
N ALA A 419 18.94 5.76 5.17
CA ALA A 419 18.68 6.40 3.88
C ALA A 419 19.85 6.26 2.88
N ALA A 420 21.07 5.98 3.35
CA ALA A 420 22.25 5.93 2.49
C ALA A 420 22.13 4.99 1.27
N PRO A 421 21.51 3.79 1.38
CA PRO A 421 21.33 2.91 0.22
C PRO A 421 20.50 3.50 -0.92
N VAL A 422 19.65 4.52 -0.67
CA VAL A 422 18.87 5.19 -1.73
C VAL A 422 19.77 5.80 -2.81
N LEU A 423 21.00 6.18 -2.45
CA LEU A 423 21.97 6.74 -3.41
C LEU A 423 22.37 5.74 -4.50
N SER A 424 22.12 4.45 -4.29
CA SER A 424 22.34 3.38 -5.26
C SER A 424 21.04 2.80 -5.81
N LEU A 425 19.91 3.47 -5.61
CA LEU A 425 18.62 3.02 -6.11
C LEU A 425 18.68 2.89 -7.63
N ARG A 426 18.44 1.69 -8.12
CA ARG A 426 18.19 1.39 -9.53
C ARG A 426 16.71 1.05 -9.68
N MET A 427 16.04 1.75 -10.57
CA MET A 427 14.67 1.44 -10.97
C MET A 427 14.71 0.58 -12.22
N GLY A 428 13.83 -0.39 -12.30
CA GLY A 428 13.68 -1.32 -13.41
C GLY A 428 12.69 -2.42 -13.04
N PHE A 429 12.21 -3.15 -14.01
CA PHE A 429 11.34 -4.29 -13.77
C PHE A 429 12.18 -5.51 -13.38
N ALA A 430 11.69 -6.26 -12.41
CA ALA A 430 12.13 -7.62 -12.18
C ALA A 430 11.60 -8.53 -13.30
N ASP A 431 12.34 -9.58 -13.64
CA ASP A 431 11.93 -10.59 -14.60
C ASP A 431 11.72 -11.96 -13.93
N GLU A 432 11.43 -12.98 -14.72
CA GLU A 432 11.22 -14.36 -14.24
C GLU A 432 12.46 -14.94 -13.57
N GLY A 433 13.65 -14.43 -13.89
CA GLY A 433 14.91 -14.76 -13.21
C GLY A 433 14.95 -14.34 -11.74
N ASN A 434 13.99 -13.55 -11.24
CA ASN A 434 13.83 -13.18 -9.84
C ASN A 434 12.67 -13.92 -9.14
N ALA A 435 11.99 -14.84 -9.82
CA ALA A 435 11.01 -15.72 -9.22
C ALA A 435 11.68 -16.71 -8.23
N ALA A 436 10.89 -17.38 -7.42
CA ALA A 436 11.41 -18.39 -6.48
C ALA A 436 12.08 -19.54 -7.25
N PRO A 437 13.22 -20.07 -6.80
CA PRO A 437 14.01 -21.05 -7.54
C PRO A 437 13.30 -22.39 -7.84
N ASP A 438 12.24 -22.67 -7.11
CA ASP A 438 11.43 -23.88 -7.22
C ASP A 438 10.25 -23.76 -8.20
N THR A 439 9.94 -22.54 -8.65
CA THR A 439 8.88 -22.31 -9.62
C THR A 439 9.27 -22.78 -11.03
N THR A 440 8.29 -23.24 -11.80
CA THR A 440 8.49 -23.68 -13.19
C THR A 440 8.93 -22.52 -14.09
N THR A 441 8.36 -21.32 -13.91
CA THR A 441 8.75 -20.12 -14.63
C THR A 441 10.23 -19.76 -14.45
N ARG A 442 10.75 -19.87 -13.21
CA ARG A 442 12.17 -19.63 -12.95
C ARG A 442 13.06 -20.68 -13.61
N LYS A 443 12.70 -21.94 -13.51
CA LYS A 443 13.47 -23.03 -14.13
C LYS A 443 13.47 -22.93 -15.66
N ALA A 444 12.32 -22.60 -16.26
CA ALA A 444 12.23 -22.34 -17.69
C ALA A 444 13.15 -21.18 -18.12
N TYR A 445 13.13 -20.08 -17.35
CA TYR A 445 14.04 -18.95 -17.58
C TYR A 445 15.51 -19.37 -17.53
N ASP A 446 15.90 -20.14 -16.52
CA ASP A 446 17.27 -20.60 -16.34
C ASP A 446 17.69 -21.55 -17.50
N LEU A 447 16.80 -22.47 -17.96
CA LEU A 447 17.05 -23.34 -19.10
C LEU A 447 17.21 -22.54 -20.42
N LEU A 448 16.37 -21.52 -20.64
CA LEU A 448 16.52 -20.64 -21.80
C LEU A 448 17.85 -19.87 -21.77
N ALA A 449 18.23 -19.38 -20.59
CA ALA A 449 19.51 -18.71 -20.41
C ALA A 449 20.71 -19.64 -20.63
N GLU A 450 20.61 -20.92 -20.23
CA GLU A 450 21.64 -21.95 -20.44
C GLU A 450 21.77 -22.30 -21.93
N GLY A 451 20.67 -22.58 -22.62
CA GLY A 451 20.70 -23.00 -24.03
C GLY A 451 20.99 -21.87 -25.01
N PHE A 452 20.37 -20.72 -24.81
CA PHE A 452 20.38 -19.63 -25.79
C PHE A 452 21.17 -18.40 -25.33
N GLY A 453 21.51 -18.32 -24.03
CA GLY A 453 22.22 -17.23 -23.40
C GLY A 453 21.30 -16.28 -22.64
N PRO A 454 21.81 -15.55 -21.62
CA PRO A 454 20.98 -14.78 -20.67
C PRO A 454 20.12 -13.70 -21.36
N GLY A 455 20.60 -13.13 -22.44
CA GLY A 455 19.86 -12.09 -23.19
C GLY A 455 18.68 -12.63 -24.00
N PHE A 456 18.56 -13.94 -24.15
CA PHE A 456 17.43 -14.56 -24.87
C PHE A 456 16.09 -14.33 -24.16
N ASN A 457 16.10 -14.16 -22.84
CA ASN A 457 14.91 -13.87 -22.05
C ASN A 457 14.38 -12.43 -22.20
N GLY A 458 15.07 -11.56 -22.96
CA GLY A 458 14.63 -10.20 -23.23
C GLY A 458 15.18 -9.66 -24.55
N PRO A 459 14.78 -10.26 -25.67
CA PRO A 459 15.21 -9.80 -26.98
C PRO A 459 14.70 -8.40 -27.28
N PHE A 460 15.47 -7.64 -28.04
CA PHE A 460 15.03 -6.40 -28.65
C PHE A 460 14.45 -6.69 -30.03
N VAL A 461 13.60 -5.82 -30.49
CA VAL A 461 13.07 -5.82 -31.86
C VAL A 461 13.45 -4.48 -32.50
N VAL A 462 14.11 -4.53 -33.65
CA VAL A 462 14.34 -3.35 -34.46
C VAL A 462 13.34 -3.40 -35.59
N VAL A 463 12.44 -2.42 -35.60
CA VAL A 463 11.43 -2.24 -36.67
C VAL A 463 11.93 -1.15 -37.57
N VAL A 464 11.99 -1.46 -38.85
CA VAL A 464 12.52 -0.59 -39.90
C VAL A 464 11.39 -0.20 -40.83
N ASP A 465 11.13 1.10 -40.94
CA ASP A 465 10.25 1.72 -41.93
C ASP A 465 11.03 1.98 -43.21
N LEU A 466 10.49 1.54 -44.32
CA LEU A 466 11.08 1.63 -45.64
C LEU A 466 10.37 2.72 -46.43
N ALA A 467 11.06 3.84 -46.67
CA ALA A 467 10.49 4.89 -47.53
C ALA A 467 10.17 4.42 -48.97
N ASP A 468 10.78 3.34 -49.39
CA ASP A 468 10.63 2.69 -50.72
C ASP A 468 11.06 1.23 -50.60
N PRO A 469 10.35 0.26 -51.21
CA PRO A 469 10.71 -1.15 -51.15
C PRO A 469 12.15 -1.48 -51.59
N SER A 470 12.77 -0.66 -52.44
CA SER A 470 14.17 -0.83 -52.82
C SER A 470 15.15 -0.55 -51.66
N ALA A 471 14.74 0.18 -50.64
CA ALA A 471 15.54 0.46 -49.43
C ALA A 471 15.77 -0.79 -48.58
N PHE A 472 14.95 -1.84 -48.75
CA PHE A 472 15.14 -3.14 -48.05
C PHE A 472 16.54 -3.71 -48.28
N ALA A 473 17.18 -3.44 -49.42
CA ALA A 473 18.55 -3.86 -49.70
C ALA A 473 19.58 -3.31 -48.70
N ALA A 474 19.28 -2.23 -47.97
CA ALA A 474 20.14 -1.68 -46.96
C ALA A 474 19.92 -2.26 -45.53
N VAL A 475 18.81 -2.97 -45.28
CA VAL A 475 18.47 -3.53 -43.96
C VAL A 475 19.51 -4.56 -43.46
N PRO A 476 20.08 -5.45 -44.30
CA PRO A 476 21.15 -6.34 -43.85
C PRO A 476 22.38 -5.60 -43.33
N ALA A 477 22.77 -4.46 -43.93
CA ALA A 477 23.91 -3.67 -43.47
C ALA A 477 23.62 -3.01 -42.08
N LEU A 478 22.37 -2.63 -41.84
CA LEU A 478 21.95 -2.21 -40.49
C LEU A 478 22.08 -3.36 -39.48
N GLY A 479 21.64 -4.57 -39.86
CA GLY A 479 21.77 -5.76 -39.02
C GLY A 479 23.25 -6.08 -38.70
N GLU A 480 24.15 -5.98 -39.72
CA GLU A 480 25.60 -6.16 -39.51
C GLU A 480 26.19 -5.09 -38.55
N ALA A 481 25.77 -3.83 -38.70
CA ALA A 481 26.20 -2.74 -37.82
C ALA A 481 25.76 -2.97 -36.35
N ILE A 482 24.54 -3.45 -36.14
CA ILE A 482 24.02 -3.81 -34.81
C ILE A 482 24.75 -5.03 -34.24
N ALA A 483 24.99 -6.05 -35.05
CA ALA A 483 25.72 -7.27 -34.66
C ALA A 483 27.18 -7.00 -34.29
N ALA A 484 27.78 -5.90 -34.80
CA ALA A 484 29.13 -5.49 -34.45
C ALA A 484 29.24 -4.85 -33.03
N ASP A 485 28.12 -4.49 -32.39
CA ASP A 485 28.13 -3.96 -31.01
C ASP A 485 28.48 -5.06 -30.01
N PRO A 486 29.42 -4.81 -29.06
CA PRO A 486 29.86 -5.83 -28.09
C PRO A 486 28.76 -6.29 -27.13
N GLY A 487 27.67 -5.53 -26.98
CA GLY A 487 26.51 -5.90 -26.16
C GLY A 487 25.49 -6.75 -26.90
N VAL A 488 25.71 -7.05 -28.19
CA VAL A 488 24.82 -7.85 -29.02
C VAL A 488 25.43 -9.23 -29.27
N ARG A 489 24.68 -10.28 -28.98
CA ARG A 489 25.09 -11.68 -29.20
C ARG A 489 24.69 -12.16 -30.61
N PHE A 490 23.47 -11.80 -31.03
CA PHE A 490 22.91 -12.28 -32.30
C PHE A 490 21.90 -11.28 -32.83
N VAL A 491 21.88 -11.17 -34.18
CA VAL A 491 20.83 -10.43 -34.90
C VAL A 491 20.23 -11.38 -35.92
N SER A 492 18.91 -11.48 -35.93
CA SER A 492 18.20 -12.33 -36.91
C SER A 492 18.34 -11.76 -38.31
N PRO A 493 18.17 -12.60 -39.36
CA PRO A 493 17.88 -12.09 -40.71
C PRO A 493 16.69 -11.14 -40.69
N ALA A 494 16.69 -10.15 -41.56
CA ALA A 494 15.56 -9.24 -41.74
C ALA A 494 14.33 -10.00 -42.25
N PHE A 495 13.21 -9.80 -41.60
CA PHE A 495 11.92 -10.35 -41.99
C PHE A 495 11.03 -9.20 -42.49
N PRO A 496 10.69 -9.17 -43.81
CA PRO A 496 9.81 -8.14 -44.36
C PRO A 496 8.35 -8.45 -44.07
N ASP A 497 7.51 -7.41 -44.01
CA ASP A 497 6.04 -7.51 -43.98
C ASP A 497 5.47 -8.18 -45.23
N ASP A 498 5.91 -7.73 -46.42
CA ASP A 498 5.61 -8.34 -47.70
C ASP A 498 6.91 -8.77 -48.43
N PRO A 499 7.11 -10.05 -48.73
CA PRO A 499 8.29 -10.53 -49.44
C PRO A 499 8.48 -9.95 -50.87
N THR A 500 7.42 -9.39 -51.46
CA THR A 500 7.44 -8.90 -52.84
C THR A 500 7.56 -7.38 -52.95
N ALA A 501 7.02 -6.64 -51.95
CA ALA A 501 7.04 -5.18 -51.95
C ALA A 501 7.05 -4.72 -50.49
N PRO A 502 8.19 -4.86 -49.79
CA PRO A 502 8.25 -4.56 -48.36
C PRO A 502 8.14 -3.07 -48.09
N ASP A 503 7.22 -2.70 -47.18
CA ASP A 503 7.09 -1.36 -46.62
C ASP A 503 7.75 -1.29 -45.25
N ALA A 504 7.92 -2.43 -44.59
CA ALA A 504 8.61 -2.55 -43.31
C ALA A 504 9.44 -3.82 -43.18
N ALA A 505 10.35 -3.83 -42.23
CA ALA A 505 11.11 -5.03 -41.86
C ALA A 505 11.38 -5.09 -40.36
N ILE A 506 11.48 -6.31 -39.82
CA ILE A 506 11.87 -6.54 -38.43
C ILE A 506 13.18 -7.31 -38.34
N LEU A 507 13.99 -6.97 -37.34
CA LEU A 507 15.15 -7.74 -36.92
C LEU A 507 15.02 -8.01 -35.40
N GLN A 508 15.21 -9.25 -35.04
CA GLN A 508 15.32 -9.60 -33.63
C GLN A 508 16.79 -9.50 -33.21
N VAL A 509 17.03 -8.85 -32.07
CA VAL A 509 18.37 -8.62 -31.53
C VAL A 509 18.44 -9.24 -30.12
N ILE A 510 19.35 -10.18 -29.93
CA ILE A 510 19.56 -10.84 -28.67
C ILE A 510 20.80 -10.22 -28.00
N PRO A 511 20.65 -9.56 -26.84
CA PRO A 511 21.78 -9.01 -26.11
C PRO A 511 22.65 -10.10 -25.47
N THR A 512 23.86 -9.71 -25.01
CA THR A 512 24.77 -10.60 -24.29
C THR A 512 24.43 -10.77 -22.81
N SER A 513 23.73 -9.79 -22.24
CA SER A 513 23.36 -9.71 -20.81
C SER A 513 21.86 -9.91 -20.59
N ALA A 514 21.46 -10.24 -19.37
CA ALA A 514 20.07 -10.45 -19.02
C ALA A 514 19.24 -9.15 -19.09
N PRO A 515 17.90 -9.21 -19.23
CA PRO A 515 17.06 -8.03 -19.44
C PRO A 515 17.20 -6.94 -18.38
N GLN A 516 17.38 -7.34 -17.10
CA GLN A 516 17.48 -6.43 -15.96
C GLN A 516 18.89 -5.90 -15.69
N ASP A 517 19.91 -6.34 -16.44
CA ASP A 517 21.29 -5.92 -16.25
C ASP A 517 21.51 -4.48 -16.72
N GLN A 518 22.46 -3.78 -16.06
CA GLN A 518 22.83 -2.42 -16.48
C GLN A 518 23.47 -2.42 -17.86
N GLU A 519 24.21 -3.46 -18.19
CA GLU A 519 24.83 -3.65 -19.50
C GLU A 519 23.81 -3.70 -20.63
N THR A 520 22.61 -4.24 -20.36
CA THR A 520 21.50 -4.26 -21.33
C THR A 520 20.94 -2.86 -21.56
N VAL A 521 20.76 -2.09 -20.51
CA VAL A 521 20.38 -0.67 -20.60
C VAL A 521 21.42 0.14 -21.39
N ASP A 522 22.69 -0.06 -21.09
CA ASP A 522 23.80 0.63 -21.78
C ASP A 522 23.85 0.23 -23.28
N THR A 523 23.52 -1.02 -23.61
CA THR A 523 23.45 -1.50 -24.97
C THR A 523 22.29 -0.85 -25.74
N VAL A 524 21.08 -0.81 -25.14
CA VAL A 524 19.93 -0.12 -25.75
C VAL A 524 20.26 1.35 -26.04
N ASN A 525 20.82 2.07 -25.06
CA ASN A 525 21.18 3.47 -25.25
C ASN A 525 22.23 3.64 -26.36
N ARG A 526 23.25 2.80 -26.39
CA ARG A 526 24.31 2.86 -27.40
C ARG A 526 23.80 2.54 -28.81
N LEU A 527 22.91 1.57 -28.95
CA LEU A 527 22.27 1.24 -30.21
C LEU A 527 21.42 2.41 -30.72
N ARG A 528 20.61 3.04 -29.84
CA ARG A 528 19.74 4.16 -30.17
C ARG A 528 20.50 5.45 -30.50
N ASP A 529 21.49 5.79 -29.66
CA ASP A 529 22.15 7.09 -29.76
C ASP A 529 23.28 7.11 -30.81
N THR A 530 23.84 5.93 -31.13
CA THR A 530 25.08 5.88 -31.93
C THR A 530 24.99 4.92 -33.10
N VAL A 531 24.67 3.65 -32.86
CA VAL A 531 24.84 2.61 -33.89
C VAL A 531 23.76 2.73 -34.99
N ILE A 532 22.51 2.72 -34.60
CA ILE A 532 21.36 2.80 -35.52
C ILE A 532 21.39 4.12 -36.32
N PRO A 533 21.51 5.31 -35.68
CA PRO A 533 21.57 6.55 -36.44
C PRO A 533 22.72 6.63 -37.42
N ALA A 534 23.89 6.09 -37.08
CA ALA A 534 25.03 6.07 -37.98
C ALA A 534 24.81 5.12 -39.17
N ALA A 535 24.16 3.97 -38.95
CA ALA A 535 23.89 2.98 -39.98
C ALA A 535 22.81 3.43 -40.98
N VAL A 536 21.79 4.19 -40.51
CA VAL A 536 20.68 4.64 -41.38
C VAL A 536 20.92 5.98 -42.04
N ALA A 537 21.95 6.74 -41.67
CA ALA A 537 22.16 8.16 -42.05
C ALA A 537 22.12 8.46 -43.56
N SER A 538 22.38 7.48 -44.44
CA SER A 538 22.43 7.66 -45.89
C SER A 538 21.56 6.64 -46.64
N THR A 539 20.68 5.93 -45.97
CA THR A 539 19.99 4.77 -46.55
C THR A 539 18.51 5.02 -46.86
N GLY A 540 17.92 6.11 -46.33
CA GLY A 540 16.47 6.35 -46.39
C GLY A 540 15.64 5.46 -45.46
N LEU A 541 16.29 4.70 -44.57
CA LEU A 541 15.65 3.91 -43.54
C LEU A 541 15.30 4.77 -42.31
N THR A 542 14.15 4.49 -41.71
CA THR A 542 13.87 4.89 -40.34
C THR A 542 13.78 3.63 -39.50
N ALA A 543 14.56 3.54 -38.43
CA ALA A 543 14.58 2.33 -37.61
C ALA A 543 14.33 2.68 -36.13
N TYR A 544 13.48 1.90 -35.49
CA TYR A 544 13.09 2.04 -34.09
C TYR A 544 13.49 0.79 -33.31
N LEU A 545 14.22 0.97 -32.23
CA LEU A 545 14.54 -0.10 -31.30
C LEU A 545 13.43 -0.23 -30.27
N THR A 546 12.71 -1.34 -30.31
CA THR A 546 11.55 -1.66 -29.45
C THR A 546 11.68 -3.07 -28.85
N GLY A 547 10.59 -3.62 -28.37
CA GLY A 547 10.53 -4.89 -27.64
C GLY A 547 10.27 -4.64 -26.15
N SER A 548 9.88 -5.69 -25.40
CA SER A 548 9.50 -5.57 -23.98
C SER A 548 10.58 -4.97 -23.10
N THR A 549 11.83 -5.36 -23.31
CA THR A 549 12.99 -4.84 -22.57
C THR A 549 13.23 -3.35 -22.85
N ALA A 550 13.20 -2.93 -24.11
CA ALA A 550 13.39 -1.53 -24.49
C ALA A 550 12.25 -0.65 -23.99
N ALA A 551 11.00 -1.13 -24.07
CA ALA A 551 9.83 -0.44 -23.51
C ALA A 551 9.89 -0.29 -22.00
N SER A 552 10.37 -1.30 -21.28
CA SER A 552 10.58 -1.25 -19.83
C SER A 552 11.64 -0.22 -19.43
N ILE A 553 12.70 -0.06 -20.23
CA ILE A 553 13.72 0.97 -20.05
C ILE A 553 13.13 2.36 -20.29
N ASP A 554 12.34 2.54 -21.35
CA ASP A 554 11.67 3.81 -21.65
C ASP A 554 10.69 4.21 -20.56
N PHE A 555 9.87 3.27 -20.07
CA PHE A 555 8.95 3.49 -18.96
C PHE A 555 9.69 3.90 -17.69
N THR A 556 10.80 3.22 -17.39
CA THR A 556 11.63 3.51 -16.21
C THR A 556 12.24 4.91 -16.29
N SER A 557 12.78 5.30 -17.46
CA SER A 557 13.32 6.63 -17.71
C SER A 557 12.24 7.71 -17.55
N TYR A 558 11.08 7.50 -18.15
CA TYR A 558 9.95 8.41 -18.08
C TYR A 558 9.47 8.67 -16.65
N ILE A 559 9.35 7.61 -15.83
CA ILE A 559 8.98 7.72 -14.42
C ILE A 559 10.09 8.43 -13.65
N SER A 560 11.35 8.06 -13.88
CA SER A 560 12.51 8.63 -13.19
C SER A 560 12.58 10.15 -13.35
N ASP A 561 12.38 10.64 -14.57
CA ASP A 561 12.44 12.07 -14.88
C ASP A 561 11.32 12.89 -14.23
N ARG A 562 10.14 12.26 -14.03
CA ARG A 562 8.97 12.94 -13.44
C ARG A 562 8.86 12.79 -11.93
N LEU A 563 9.51 11.79 -11.35
CA LEU A 563 9.44 11.50 -9.92
C LEU A 563 9.78 12.72 -9.04
N PRO A 564 10.85 13.52 -9.31
CA PRO A 564 11.15 14.71 -8.51
C PRO A 564 10.04 15.77 -8.56
N VAL A 565 9.42 15.97 -9.73
CA VAL A 565 8.32 16.93 -9.90
C VAL A 565 7.09 16.46 -9.12
N PHE A 566 6.73 15.20 -9.21
CA PHE A 566 5.64 14.58 -8.45
C PHE A 566 5.85 14.77 -6.95
N ILE A 567 7.03 14.38 -6.44
CA ILE A 567 7.38 14.54 -5.01
C ILE A 567 7.27 16.03 -4.62
N GLY A 568 7.84 16.92 -5.41
CA GLY A 568 7.82 18.37 -5.15
C GLY A 568 6.40 18.94 -5.04
N VAL A 569 5.50 18.54 -5.94
CA VAL A 569 4.10 19.00 -5.93
C VAL A 569 3.35 18.47 -4.72
N VAL A 570 3.48 17.18 -4.40
CA VAL A 570 2.83 16.57 -3.22
C VAL A 570 3.31 17.23 -1.93
N LEU A 571 4.63 17.45 -1.79
CA LEU A 571 5.22 18.16 -0.65
C LEU A 571 4.69 19.59 -0.54
N LEU A 572 4.59 20.31 -1.65
CA LEU A 572 4.08 21.69 -1.67
C LEU A 572 2.61 21.75 -1.27
N LEU A 573 1.77 20.88 -1.83
CA LEU A 573 0.34 20.84 -1.50
C LEU A 573 0.14 20.56 -0.01
N SER A 574 0.86 19.59 0.52
CA SER A 574 0.78 19.22 1.94
C SER A 574 1.34 20.31 2.86
N PHE A 575 2.43 20.95 2.48
CA PHE A 575 2.96 22.10 3.18
C PHE A 575 1.92 23.23 3.31
N VAL A 576 1.26 23.55 2.20
CA VAL A 576 0.21 24.58 2.17
C VAL A 576 -0.98 24.18 3.03
N LEU A 577 -1.39 22.92 2.95
CA LEU A 577 -2.52 22.38 3.69
C LEU A 577 -2.27 22.38 5.20
N LEU A 578 -1.10 21.91 5.65
CA LEU A 578 -0.70 21.99 7.06
C LEU A 578 -0.55 23.45 7.55
N MET A 579 -0.04 24.33 6.71
CA MET A 579 0.08 25.74 7.03
C MET A 579 -1.28 26.39 7.27
N MET A 580 -2.30 26.01 6.49
CA MET A 580 -3.68 26.47 6.70
C MET A 580 -4.27 25.96 8.02
N VAL A 581 -3.97 24.71 8.37
CA VAL A 581 -4.49 24.08 9.60
C VAL A 581 -3.85 24.66 10.85
N PHE A 582 -2.52 24.64 10.94
CA PHE A 582 -1.80 25.01 12.15
C PHE A 582 -1.47 26.50 12.25
N ARG A 583 -1.74 27.28 11.21
CA ARG A 583 -1.41 28.72 11.12
C ARG A 583 0.04 28.98 11.57
N SER A 584 0.94 28.16 11.04
CA SER A 584 2.37 28.21 11.32
C SER A 584 3.15 27.96 10.04
N LEU A 585 4.34 28.55 9.90
CA LEU A 585 5.28 28.27 8.81
C LEU A 585 6.28 27.18 9.22
N LEU A 586 6.69 27.14 10.49
CA LEU A 586 7.74 26.23 10.96
C LEU A 586 7.21 24.81 11.19
N VAL A 587 5.96 24.66 11.61
CA VAL A 587 5.35 23.32 11.81
C VAL A 587 5.29 22.54 10.50
N PRO A 588 4.71 23.05 9.40
CA PRO A 588 4.73 22.34 8.11
C PRO A 588 6.14 22.09 7.57
N LEU A 589 7.04 23.05 7.70
CA LEU A 589 8.41 22.91 7.20
C LEU A 589 9.15 21.74 7.86
N LYS A 590 9.10 21.67 9.20
CA LYS A 590 9.72 20.56 9.91
C LYS A 590 9.05 19.22 9.59
N ALA A 591 7.70 19.21 9.46
CA ALA A 591 6.94 18.01 9.12
C ALA A 591 7.37 17.44 7.77
N VAL A 592 7.39 18.28 6.74
CA VAL A 592 7.82 17.90 5.39
C VAL A 592 9.26 17.37 5.40
N LEU A 593 10.20 18.08 6.06
CA LEU A 593 11.61 17.65 6.12
C LEU A 593 11.77 16.31 6.82
N MET A 594 11.10 16.10 7.95
CA MET A 594 11.16 14.84 8.69
C MET A 594 10.56 13.67 7.92
N ASN A 595 9.43 13.90 7.26
CA ASN A 595 8.78 12.89 6.45
C ASN A 595 9.64 12.48 5.25
N VAL A 596 10.26 13.45 4.54
CA VAL A 596 11.17 13.14 3.43
C VAL A 596 12.34 12.29 3.88
N ILE A 597 12.97 12.61 5.02
CA ILE A 597 14.09 11.83 5.55
C ILE A 597 13.63 10.42 5.99
N SER A 598 12.45 10.33 6.61
CA SER A 598 11.86 9.04 7.03
C SER A 598 11.53 8.15 5.83
N ILE A 599 10.95 8.72 4.78
CA ILE A 599 10.64 8.00 3.54
C ILE A 599 11.93 7.57 2.84
N ALA A 600 12.93 8.45 2.77
CA ALA A 600 14.25 8.08 2.23
C ALA A 600 14.88 6.93 3.02
N ALA A 601 14.76 6.92 4.35
CA ALA A 601 15.25 5.81 5.18
C ALA A 601 14.49 4.49 4.90
N ALA A 602 13.17 4.55 4.69
CA ALA A 602 12.38 3.38 4.29
C ALA A 602 12.79 2.86 2.91
N TYR A 603 13.03 3.76 1.94
CA TYR A 603 13.55 3.38 0.62
C TYR A 603 14.94 2.75 0.72
N GLY A 604 15.80 3.29 1.59
CA GLY A 604 17.11 2.71 1.81
C GLY A 604 17.04 1.26 2.32
N VAL A 605 16.08 0.96 3.20
CA VAL A 605 15.82 -0.41 3.65
C VAL A 605 15.30 -1.28 2.49
N VAL A 606 14.41 -0.76 1.65
CA VAL A 606 13.94 -1.47 0.46
C VAL A 606 15.10 -1.77 -0.49
N VAL A 607 15.96 -0.81 -0.78
CA VAL A 607 17.15 -1.02 -1.62
C VAL A 607 18.08 -2.07 -1.00
N ALA A 608 18.31 -2.00 0.31
CA ALA A 608 19.19 -2.95 0.98
C ALA A 608 18.64 -4.40 0.91
N ILE A 609 17.33 -4.59 1.02
CA ILE A 609 16.70 -5.92 0.99
C ILE A 609 16.51 -6.39 -0.46
N PHE A 610 15.85 -5.61 -1.28
CA PHE A 610 15.37 -6.04 -2.60
C PHE A 610 16.40 -5.87 -3.73
N GLN A 611 17.31 -4.90 -3.62
CA GLN A 611 18.34 -4.68 -4.63
C GLN A 611 19.71 -5.25 -4.22
N TRP A 612 20.14 -5.08 -2.94
CA TRP A 612 21.42 -5.62 -2.47
C TRP A 612 21.31 -7.05 -1.93
N GLY A 613 20.08 -7.56 -1.70
CA GLY A 613 19.85 -8.92 -1.23
C GLY A 613 20.12 -9.13 0.26
N TRP A 614 20.11 -8.07 1.10
CA TRP A 614 20.23 -8.26 2.54
C TRP A 614 19.03 -9.04 3.07
N LEU A 615 19.29 -10.11 3.82
CA LEU A 615 18.23 -10.99 4.35
C LEU A 615 17.39 -11.66 3.25
N SER A 616 17.88 -11.78 2.03
CA SER A 616 17.16 -12.38 0.89
C SER A 616 16.64 -13.78 1.21
N SER A 617 17.45 -14.62 1.86
CA SER A 617 17.03 -15.96 2.28
C SER A 617 15.93 -15.99 3.34
N LEU A 618 15.84 -14.95 4.19
CA LEU A 618 14.78 -14.83 5.19
C LEU A 618 13.45 -14.40 4.56
N PHE A 619 13.52 -13.52 3.57
CA PHE A 619 12.36 -12.96 2.91
C PHE A 619 11.94 -13.72 1.63
N GLY A 620 12.74 -14.71 1.21
CA GLY A 620 12.47 -15.45 -0.03
C GLY A 620 12.44 -14.55 -1.27
N VAL A 621 13.34 -13.53 -1.33
CA VAL A 621 13.43 -12.60 -2.47
C VAL A 621 14.78 -12.69 -3.13
N GLN A 622 14.80 -12.62 -4.46
CA GLN A 622 16.03 -12.50 -5.24
C GLN A 622 16.36 -11.02 -5.45
N PRO A 623 17.66 -10.64 -5.43
CA PRO A 623 18.08 -9.27 -5.76
C PRO A 623 17.70 -8.88 -7.18
N ALA A 624 17.04 -7.71 -7.31
CA ALA A 624 16.64 -7.13 -8.59
C ALA A 624 16.51 -5.60 -8.46
N PRO A 625 16.42 -4.86 -9.54
CA PRO A 625 16.02 -3.46 -9.50
C PRO A 625 14.68 -3.26 -8.79
N VAL A 626 14.44 -2.04 -8.31
CA VAL A 626 13.16 -1.67 -7.68
C VAL A 626 12.20 -1.25 -8.78
N GLU A 627 10.98 -1.80 -8.78
CA GLU A 627 9.95 -1.51 -9.78
C GLU A 627 9.73 0.01 -9.92
N PRO A 628 9.68 0.57 -11.14
CA PRO A 628 9.73 2.01 -11.37
C PRO A 628 8.60 2.78 -10.71
N PHE A 629 7.40 2.20 -10.64
CA PHE A 629 6.24 2.81 -10.00
C PHE A 629 6.25 2.72 -8.47
N ALA A 630 7.04 1.81 -7.88
CA ALA A 630 7.03 1.54 -6.45
C ALA A 630 7.50 2.73 -5.60
N PRO A 631 8.61 3.43 -5.91
CA PRO A 631 9.03 4.61 -5.15
C PRO A 631 7.95 5.69 -5.13
N MET A 632 7.32 5.95 -6.27
CA MET A 632 6.27 6.96 -6.38
C MET A 632 5.04 6.61 -5.53
N MET A 633 4.55 5.37 -5.65
CA MET A 633 3.38 4.91 -4.90
C MET A 633 3.64 4.85 -3.41
N MET A 634 4.77 4.29 -3.00
CA MET A 634 5.17 4.27 -1.60
C MET A 634 5.28 5.69 -1.03
N PHE A 635 5.84 6.64 -1.81
CA PHE A 635 5.87 8.04 -1.39
C PHE A 635 4.45 8.58 -1.16
N ALA A 636 3.53 8.41 -2.12
CA ALA A 636 2.17 8.89 -2.01
C ALA A 636 1.44 8.34 -0.78
N ILE A 637 1.57 7.03 -0.55
CA ILE A 637 0.93 6.31 0.56
C ILE A 637 1.53 6.72 1.90
N VAL A 638 2.85 6.58 2.05
CA VAL A 638 3.56 6.84 3.31
C VAL A 638 3.44 8.30 3.71
N PHE A 639 3.59 9.20 2.74
CA PHE A 639 3.47 10.63 2.99
C PHE A 639 2.06 10.99 3.48
N GLY A 640 1.02 10.44 2.83
CA GLY A 640 -0.37 10.59 3.27
C GLY A 640 -0.58 10.09 4.70
N LEU A 641 -0.17 8.84 4.97
CA LEU A 641 -0.32 8.21 6.30
C LEU A 641 0.48 8.92 7.40
N SER A 642 1.69 9.37 7.10
CA SER A 642 2.53 10.06 8.07
C SER A 642 1.93 11.40 8.49
N MET A 643 1.34 12.13 7.55
CA MET A 643 0.68 13.41 7.84
C MET A 643 -0.48 13.29 8.82
N ASP A 644 -1.24 12.22 8.75
CA ASP A 644 -2.41 11.97 9.59
C ASP A 644 -2.08 12.01 11.07
N TYR A 645 -1.06 11.28 11.44
CA TYR A 645 -0.63 11.21 12.82
C TYR A 645 0.08 12.48 13.29
N GLU A 646 0.79 13.17 12.40
CA GLU A 646 1.41 14.44 12.74
C GLU A 646 0.33 15.48 13.06
N VAL A 647 -0.71 15.55 12.24
CA VAL A 647 -1.87 16.41 12.51
C VAL A 647 -2.49 16.08 13.86
N PHE A 648 -2.69 14.79 14.17
CA PHE A 648 -3.29 14.36 15.43
C PHE A 648 -2.44 14.73 16.66
N LEU A 649 -1.12 14.46 16.60
CA LEU A 649 -0.20 14.81 17.68
C LEU A 649 -0.12 16.32 17.87
N LEU A 650 0.06 17.06 16.79
CA LEU A 650 0.24 18.52 16.82
C LEU A 650 -1.04 19.25 17.26
N SER A 651 -2.23 18.76 16.88
CA SER A 651 -3.49 19.32 17.38
C SER A 651 -3.58 19.22 18.90
N ARG A 652 -3.19 18.07 19.47
CA ARG A 652 -3.18 17.90 20.93
C ARG A 652 -2.15 18.76 21.62
N VAL A 653 -0.96 18.87 21.06
CA VAL A 653 0.08 19.77 21.59
C VAL A 653 -0.37 21.23 21.49
N LYS A 654 -1.07 21.60 20.42
CA LYS A 654 -1.62 22.96 20.23
C LYS A 654 -2.72 23.25 21.24
N GLU A 655 -3.69 22.35 21.42
CA GLU A 655 -4.76 22.46 22.41
C GLU A 655 -4.20 22.68 23.81
N GLU A 656 -3.18 21.90 24.19
CA GLU A 656 -2.54 22.02 25.49
C GLU A 656 -1.72 23.32 25.64
N PHE A 657 -1.07 23.75 24.54
CA PHE A 657 -0.35 25.02 24.49
C PHE A 657 -1.31 26.21 24.65
N ASP A 658 -2.43 26.20 23.94
CA ASP A 658 -3.44 27.27 24.03
C ASP A 658 -4.09 27.32 25.40
N ARG A 659 -4.16 26.18 26.12
CA ARG A 659 -4.68 26.09 27.50
C ARG A 659 -3.68 26.56 28.55
N THR A 660 -2.39 26.22 28.41
CA THR A 660 -1.39 26.40 29.47
C THR A 660 -0.42 27.56 29.22
N GLY A 661 -0.20 27.90 27.94
CA GLY A 661 0.85 28.82 27.51
C GLY A 661 2.28 28.28 27.64
N ASP A 662 2.46 27.06 28.18
CA ASP A 662 3.76 26.41 28.37
C ASP A 662 4.07 25.46 27.22
N ALA A 663 4.99 25.86 26.34
CA ALA A 663 5.38 25.05 25.18
C ALA A 663 6.04 23.71 25.55
N ARG A 664 6.74 23.63 26.67
CA ARG A 664 7.43 22.43 27.14
C ARG A 664 6.47 21.40 27.73
N ALA A 665 5.61 21.86 28.65
CA ALA A 665 4.60 21.01 29.25
C ALA A 665 3.64 20.46 28.17
N SER A 666 3.21 21.29 27.23
CA SER A 666 2.28 20.94 26.16
C SER A 666 2.79 19.79 25.26
N VAL A 667 4.09 19.75 24.97
CA VAL A 667 4.68 18.65 24.17
C VAL A 667 4.65 17.34 24.97
N ALA A 668 5.02 17.37 26.26
CA ALA A 668 5.04 16.16 27.07
C ALA A 668 3.63 15.61 27.34
N ASP A 669 2.69 16.49 27.64
CA ASP A 669 1.31 16.10 27.93
C ASP A 669 0.56 15.69 26.65
N GLY A 670 0.76 16.40 25.55
CA GLY A 670 0.22 16.04 24.23
C GLY A 670 0.72 14.67 23.76
N LEU A 671 2.02 14.39 23.90
CA LEU A 671 2.59 13.10 23.55
C LEU A 671 2.05 11.99 24.49
N ALA A 672 1.97 12.23 25.79
CA ALA A 672 1.44 11.26 26.75
C ALA A 672 -0.02 10.91 26.48
N ALA A 673 -0.82 11.88 26.04
CA ALA A 673 -2.24 11.69 25.72
C ALA A 673 -2.43 10.88 24.44
N THR A 674 -1.57 11.06 23.44
CA THR A 674 -1.73 10.47 22.11
C THR A 674 -0.93 9.18 21.90
N ALA A 675 0.16 8.98 22.62
CA ALA A 675 1.13 7.90 22.39
C ALA A 675 0.52 6.50 22.42
N GLN A 676 -0.43 6.22 23.30
CA GLN A 676 -1.05 4.89 23.37
C GLN A 676 -1.83 4.56 22.09
N VAL A 677 -2.55 5.54 21.57
CA VAL A 677 -3.37 5.37 20.36
C VAL A 677 -2.48 5.27 19.13
N ILE A 678 -1.50 6.18 19.02
CA ILE A 678 -0.53 6.18 17.92
C ILE A 678 0.27 4.87 17.89
N THR A 679 0.73 4.37 19.06
CA THR A 679 1.49 3.12 19.11
C THR A 679 0.63 1.91 18.74
N ALA A 680 -0.63 1.86 19.18
CA ALA A 680 -1.53 0.78 18.81
C ALA A 680 -1.85 0.79 17.30
N ALA A 681 -2.13 1.97 16.75
CA ALA A 681 -2.38 2.16 15.33
C ALA A 681 -1.15 1.81 14.48
N ALA A 682 0.01 2.31 14.85
CA ALA A 682 1.27 1.98 14.16
C ALA A 682 1.56 0.46 14.22
N ALA A 683 1.36 -0.18 15.38
CA ALA A 683 1.54 -1.63 15.51
C ALA A 683 0.60 -2.42 14.59
N ILE A 684 -0.66 -2.00 14.47
CA ILE A 684 -1.62 -2.63 13.55
C ILE A 684 -1.13 -2.48 12.11
N MET A 685 -0.77 -1.27 11.69
CA MET A 685 -0.32 -1.02 10.32
C MET A 685 0.98 -1.73 9.98
N ILE A 686 1.97 -1.71 10.89
CA ILE A 686 3.24 -2.44 10.70
C ILE A 686 2.98 -3.92 10.46
N VAL A 687 2.04 -4.49 11.21
CA VAL A 687 1.74 -5.91 11.08
C VAL A 687 0.86 -6.21 9.86
N VAL A 688 -0.13 -5.36 9.56
CA VAL A 688 -0.96 -5.50 8.36
C VAL A 688 -0.11 -5.40 7.11
N PHE A 689 0.74 -4.37 6.99
CA PHE A 689 1.66 -4.27 5.85
C PHE A 689 2.73 -5.35 5.86
N GLY A 690 3.27 -5.69 7.04
CA GLY A 690 4.26 -6.74 7.18
C GLY A 690 3.74 -8.14 6.84
N ALA A 691 2.43 -8.37 6.91
CA ALA A 691 1.83 -9.65 6.50
C ALA A 691 2.03 -9.93 5.00
N PHE A 692 2.07 -8.88 4.18
CA PHE A 692 2.33 -9.01 2.74
C PHE A 692 3.72 -9.52 2.39
N LEU A 693 4.64 -9.56 3.36
CA LEU A 693 5.93 -10.22 3.20
C LEU A 693 5.81 -11.75 3.01
N LEU A 694 4.67 -12.31 3.39
CA LEU A 694 4.39 -13.75 3.30
C LEU A 694 3.77 -14.16 1.95
N GLU A 695 3.49 -13.20 1.07
CA GLU A 695 3.06 -13.49 -0.31
C GLU A 695 4.24 -13.97 -1.16
N ASP A 696 3.95 -14.62 -2.27
CA ASP A 696 5.01 -15.10 -3.17
C ASP A 696 5.46 -14.02 -4.13
N GLU A 697 4.59 -13.11 -4.51
CA GLU A 697 4.88 -12.05 -5.45
C GLU A 697 5.82 -10.98 -4.87
N ARG A 698 6.95 -10.76 -5.56
CA ARG A 698 8.01 -9.85 -5.14
C ARG A 698 7.53 -8.41 -4.95
N VAL A 699 6.69 -7.93 -5.86
CA VAL A 699 6.17 -6.55 -5.82
C VAL A 699 5.34 -6.32 -4.56
N ILE A 700 4.48 -7.28 -4.20
CA ILE A 700 3.66 -7.24 -2.98
C ILE A 700 4.54 -7.24 -1.74
N LYS A 701 5.59 -8.10 -1.68
CA LYS A 701 6.58 -8.10 -0.60
C LYS A 701 7.28 -6.75 -0.45
N LEU A 702 7.65 -6.13 -1.56
CA LEU A 702 8.33 -4.83 -1.58
C LEU A 702 7.46 -3.73 -0.96
N PHE A 703 6.19 -3.64 -1.34
CA PHE A 703 5.25 -2.71 -0.72
C PHE A 703 5.02 -3.04 0.75
N GLY A 704 4.87 -4.31 1.08
CA GLY A 704 4.69 -4.77 2.45
C GLY A 704 5.83 -4.33 3.38
N VAL A 705 7.07 -4.62 3.01
CA VAL A 705 8.28 -4.21 3.76
C VAL A 705 8.42 -2.70 3.79
N GLY A 706 8.33 -2.06 2.62
CA GLY A 706 8.53 -0.62 2.50
C GLY A 706 7.56 0.18 3.35
N LEU A 707 6.27 -0.15 3.31
CA LEU A 707 5.23 0.52 4.10
C LEU A 707 5.34 0.19 5.59
N ALA A 708 5.61 -1.07 5.96
CA ALA A 708 5.79 -1.46 7.36
C ALA A 708 6.98 -0.74 8.00
N VAL A 709 8.13 -0.70 7.30
CA VAL A 709 9.33 0.01 7.76
C VAL A 709 9.09 1.51 7.83
N ALA A 710 8.43 2.10 6.83
CA ALA A 710 8.12 3.53 6.84
C ALA A 710 7.26 3.92 8.05
N VAL A 711 6.21 3.15 8.35
CA VAL A 711 5.35 3.37 9.53
C VAL A 711 6.14 3.14 10.82
N LEU A 712 7.02 2.13 10.89
CA LEU A 712 7.87 1.87 12.05
C LEU A 712 8.80 3.05 12.33
N LEU A 713 9.50 3.54 11.32
CA LEU A 713 10.43 4.67 11.46
C LEU A 713 9.71 5.95 11.83
N ASP A 714 8.57 6.22 11.19
CA ASP A 714 7.75 7.38 11.46
C ASP A 714 7.20 7.35 12.90
N ALA A 715 6.56 6.27 13.31
CA ALA A 715 5.97 6.16 14.64
C ALA A 715 7.03 6.19 15.77
N THR A 716 8.24 5.68 15.53
CA THR A 716 9.31 5.60 16.54
C THR A 716 10.28 6.77 16.47
N LEU A 717 11.09 6.85 15.39
CA LEU A 717 12.16 7.85 15.29
C LEU A 717 11.62 9.26 15.06
N VAL A 718 10.65 9.42 14.17
CA VAL A 718 10.13 10.75 13.88
C VAL A 718 9.29 11.27 15.05
N ARG A 719 8.26 10.54 15.46
CA ARG A 719 7.27 11.04 16.43
C ARG A 719 7.70 10.97 17.87
N LEU A 720 8.37 9.89 18.26
CA LEU A 720 8.78 9.74 19.66
C LEU A 720 10.13 10.40 19.96
N LEU A 721 10.96 10.71 18.93
CA LEU A 721 12.28 11.28 19.14
C LEU A 721 12.45 12.65 18.48
N LEU A 722 12.29 12.78 17.15
CA LEU A 722 12.59 13.99 16.40
C LEU A 722 11.58 15.11 16.62
N VAL A 723 10.26 14.79 16.60
CA VAL A 723 9.21 15.80 16.80
C VAL A 723 9.31 16.43 18.18
N PRO A 724 9.36 15.69 19.32
CA PRO A 724 9.53 16.30 20.63
C PRO A 724 10.83 17.09 20.75
N ALA A 725 11.95 16.58 20.20
CA ALA A 725 13.24 17.28 20.23
C ALA A 725 13.20 18.63 19.51
N THR A 726 12.67 18.64 18.29
CA THR A 726 12.54 19.89 17.49
C THR A 726 11.54 20.88 18.09
N MET A 727 10.42 20.39 18.63
CA MET A 727 9.45 21.25 19.31
C MET A 727 10.02 21.90 20.55
N GLU A 728 10.86 21.18 21.31
CA GLU A 728 11.57 21.73 22.45
C GLU A 728 12.55 22.83 22.03
N LEU A 729 13.35 22.58 20.97
CA LEU A 729 14.33 23.55 20.44
C LEU A 729 13.68 24.83 19.89
N LEU A 730 12.54 24.71 19.23
CA LEU A 730 11.82 25.84 18.65
C LEU A 730 10.93 26.57 19.67
N GLY A 731 10.48 25.89 20.72
CA GLY A 731 9.61 26.47 21.77
C GLY A 731 8.36 27.15 21.20
N ALA A 732 8.06 28.35 21.67
CA ALA A 732 6.90 29.12 21.20
C ALA A 732 6.98 29.56 19.73
N ARG A 733 8.19 29.53 19.11
CA ARG A 733 8.38 29.85 17.69
C ARG A 733 7.71 28.82 16.76
N ASN A 734 7.40 27.62 17.26
CA ASN A 734 6.65 26.63 16.49
C ASN A 734 5.34 27.21 15.91
N TRP A 735 4.71 28.14 16.60
CA TRP A 735 3.42 28.72 16.21
C TRP A 735 3.56 30.07 15.52
N TRP A 736 4.75 30.38 14.97
CA TRP A 736 5.01 31.66 14.29
C TRP A 736 4.45 31.64 12.85
N LEU A 737 3.66 32.69 12.54
CA LEU A 737 3.16 32.98 11.21
C LEU A 737 3.34 34.47 10.91
N PRO A 738 3.87 34.86 9.71
CA PRO A 738 3.94 36.27 9.29
C PRO A 738 2.55 36.91 9.19
N ARG A 739 2.36 38.11 9.68
CA ARG A 739 1.07 38.82 9.72
C ARG A 739 0.40 38.96 8.36
N TRP A 740 1.18 39.13 7.30
CA TRP A 740 0.63 39.25 5.94
C TRP A 740 0.02 37.91 5.47
N LEU A 741 0.65 36.80 5.77
CA LEU A 741 0.20 35.46 5.43
C LEU A 741 -1.02 35.05 6.27
N ASP A 742 -1.05 35.44 7.54
CA ASP A 742 -2.16 35.22 8.46
C ASP A 742 -3.48 35.86 7.99
N ARG A 743 -3.41 36.96 7.21
CA ARG A 743 -4.58 37.63 6.63
C ARG A 743 -5.12 36.94 5.37
N ILE A 744 -4.28 36.21 4.66
CA ILE A 744 -4.63 35.58 3.36
C ILE A 744 -5.18 34.16 3.61
N LEU A 745 -4.66 33.47 4.62
CA LEU A 745 -5.01 32.06 4.87
C LEU A 745 -6.43 31.92 5.44
N PRO A 746 -7.26 31.01 4.88
CA PRO A 746 -8.55 30.68 5.45
C PRO A 746 -8.36 30.02 6.83
N SER A 747 -9.28 30.26 7.76
CA SER A 747 -9.26 29.62 9.08
C SER A 747 -9.93 28.24 8.99
N LEU A 748 -9.14 27.19 8.88
CA LEU A 748 -9.59 25.81 8.96
C LEU A 748 -9.45 25.33 10.40
N ASN A 749 -10.52 25.39 11.19
CA ASN A 749 -10.52 24.86 12.55
C ASN A 749 -10.71 23.34 12.50
N VAL A 750 -9.64 22.59 12.66
CA VAL A 750 -9.65 21.15 12.90
C VAL A 750 -10.00 20.86 14.37
N GLU A 751 -9.64 21.79 15.26
CA GLU A 751 -10.07 21.82 16.65
C GLU A 751 -11.50 22.36 16.73
N GLY A 752 -12.39 21.65 17.44
CA GLY A 752 -13.73 22.17 17.73
C GLY A 752 -13.64 23.52 18.48
N PRO A 753 -14.75 24.25 18.63
CA PRO A 753 -14.72 25.46 19.44
C PRO A 753 -14.19 25.08 20.81
N ALA A 754 -13.15 25.80 21.28
CA ALA A 754 -12.64 25.63 22.62
C ALA A 754 -13.82 25.64 23.60
N HIS A 755 -13.99 24.58 24.39
CA HIS A 755 -14.95 24.59 25.47
C HIS A 755 -14.47 25.73 26.38
N ALA A 756 -15.09 26.90 26.23
CA ALA A 756 -15.00 27.93 27.22
C ALA A 756 -15.48 27.28 28.50
N ASN A 757 -14.55 26.91 29.38
CA ASN A 757 -14.83 26.51 30.74
C ASN A 757 -15.61 27.70 31.33
N ALA A 758 -16.91 27.52 31.48
CA ALA A 758 -17.72 28.42 32.24
C ALA A 758 -17.04 28.53 33.64
N ALA A 759 -16.46 29.69 33.88
CA ALA A 759 -16.02 30.03 35.22
C ALA A 759 -17.21 29.79 36.17
N PRO A 760 -17.01 29.14 37.31
CA PRO A 760 -18.10 28.93 38.25
C PRO A 760 -18.60 30.29 38.76
N GLY A 761 -19.82 30.63 38.33
CA GLY A 761 -20.65 31.58 39.00
C GLY A 761 -20.41 33.08 38.78
N THR A 762 -20.98 33.61 37.71
CA THR A 762 -21.63 34.91 37.75
C THR A 762 -23.07 34.72 37.32
N ALA A 763 -23.97 34.74 38.29
CA ALA A 763 -25.40 34.80 38.04
C ALA A 763 -25.76 36.02 37.18
N PRO A 764 -26.76 35.93 36.30
CA PRO A 764 -27.16 37.07 35.45
C PRO A 764 -27.66 38.20 36.33
N GLY A 765 -27.02 39.35 36.21
CA GLY A 765 -27.42 40.56 36.90
C GLY A 765 -28.84 40.98 36.50
N THR A 766 -29.71 41.05 37.47
CA THR A 766 -31.00 41.69 37.38
C THR A 766 -30.82 43.23 37.30
N ALA A 767 -31.54 43.86 36.42
CA ALA A 767 -31.67 45.29 36.22
C ALA A 767 -32.20 46.01 37.47
N PRO A 768 -31.90 47.30 37.70
CA PRO A 768 -32.24 48.02 38.91
C PRO A 768 -33.67 48.50 38.95
N GLY A 769 -34.34 48.23 40.06
CA GLY A 769 -35.71 48.78 40.29
C GLY A 769 -36.16 48.66 41.75
N THR A 770 -36.08 49.77 42.48
CA THR A 770 -36.86 50.16 43.67
C THR A 770 -36.73 49.39 44.98
N ALA A 771 -36.12 50.01 45.94
CA ALA A 771 -36.33 49.78 47.42
C ALA A 771 -37.72 50.30 47.84
N PRO A 772 -38.31 50.10 49.07
CA PRO A 772 -37.63 49.79 50.32
C PRO A 772 -38.40 48.81 51.26
N GLY A 773 -37.79 48.39 52.38
CA GLY A 773 -38.48 47.71 53.48
C GLY A 773 -37.53 47.01 54.49
N THR A 774 -37.17 47.75 55.52
CA THR A 774 -36.48 47.27 56.75
C THR A 774 -37.29 46.21 57.45
N VAL A 775 -36.65 45.16 58.01
CA VAL A 775 -36.84 44.58 59.34
C VAL A 775 -35.72 43.60 59.69
N GLY A 776 -34.94 43.87 60.70
CA GLY A 776 -34.60 43.29 61.97
C GLY A 776 -33.83 41.94 61.89
N TRP A 777 -32.58 42.02 62.28
CA TRP A 777 -31.74 40.97 62.86
C TRP A 777 -32.14 40.53 64.21
N PRO A 778 -31.77 39.39 64.75
CA PRO A 778 -30.80 39.41 65.88
C PRO A 778 -29.61 38.43 65.73
N ALA A 779 -28.63 38.78 66.56
CA ALA A 779 -27.23 38.52 66.64
C ALA A 779 -26.81 37.04 66.91
N ALA A 780 -25.55 36.76 66.53
CA ALA A 780 -24.74 35.67 67.05
C ALA A 780 -24.35 35.72 68.49
N PRO A 781 -23.89 34.63 69.03
CA PRO A 781 -22.79 34.71 69.98
C PRO A 781 -21.58 33.88 69.61
N ALA A 782 -20.49 34.34 70.25
CA ALA A 782 -19.09 34.11 70.07
C ALA A 782 -18.53 32.79 70.59
N ALA A 783 -17.43 32.42 70.02
CA ALA A 783 -16.19 31.78 70.46
C ALA A 783 -16.16 31.02 71.85
N GLY A 784 -15.54 29.83 71.73
CA GLY A 784 -14.96 29.11 72.85
C GLY A 784 -13.99 28.07 72.36
N ASP A 785 -12.82 28.12 72.89
CA ASP A 785 -11.51 27.55 72.62
C ASP A 785 -11.37 26.04 72.99
N PRO A 786 -10.22 25.43 72.77
CA PRO A 786 -10.01 24.03 72.31
C PRO A 786 -9.68 23.07 73.46
N ASP A 787 -9.39 21.87 73.16
CA ASP A 787 -8.93 20.71 73.90
C ASP A 787 -10.01 19.68 74.24
N THR A 788 -9.87 18.55 73.53
CA THR A 788 -9.80 17.23 74.12
C THR A 788 -9.58 16.13 73.04
N ASP A 789 -8.71 15.24 73.34
CA ASP A 789 -8.04 14.13 72.83
C ASP A 789 -8.94 13.02 72.18
N PRO A 790 -8.39 12.24 71.22
CA PRO A 790 -9.13 11.19 70.53
C PRO A 790 -8.98 9.86 71.25
N ASP A 791 -10.03 9.28 71.65
CA ASP A 791 -10.27 7.87 71.90
C ASP A 791 -11.60 7.74 72.65
N ASP A 792 -12.64 7.41 72.00
CA ASP A 792 -13.70 6.50 72.46
C ASP A 792 -14.86 6.53 71.41
N LEU A 793 -15.20 5.41 70.91
CA LEU A 793 -16.49 4.83 70.58
C LEU A 793 -16.46 3.96 69.39
N ARG A 794 -15.86 2.80 69.56
CA ARG A 794 -16.39 1.56 68.98
C ARG A 794 -17.70 1.21 69.71
N GLU A 795 -18.50 0.52 68.88
CA GLU A 795 -19.76 -0.17 69.28
C GLU A 795 -21.06 0.63 69.25
N ARG A 796 -21.80 0.31 68.19
CA ARG A 796 -23.19 -0.20 68.17
C ARG A 796 -23.62 -0.11 66.70
N GLU A 797 -23.57 -1.15 66.04
CA GLU A 797 -24.53 -2.26 65.77
C GLU A 797 -25.96 -1.81 65.46
N LEU A 798 -26.37 -2.27 64.20
CA LEU A 798 -27.71 -2.81 63.94
C LEU A 798 -28.95 -1.93 64.22
N VAL A 799 -29.54 -1.38 63.17
CA VAL A 799 -30.79 -1.89 62.59
C VAL A 799 -30.84 -1.41 61.11
#